data_9db149a057b5955bafb06656e9cec88c
#
_entry.id   9db149a057b5955bafb06656e9cec88c
#
_cell.length_a   1.000
_cell.length_b   1.000
_cell.length_c   1.000
_cell.angle_alpha   90.00
_cell.angle_beta   90.00
_cell.angle_gamma   90.00
#
_symmetry.space_group_name_H-M   'P 1'
#
loop_
_entity.id
_entity.type
_entity.pdbx_description
1 polymer ?
#
loop_
_entity_poly.entity_id
_entity_poly.type
_entity_poly.pdbx_seq_one_letter_code
_entity_poly.pdbx_strand_id
1 'polypeptide(L)'
;MCIRDRGTTDPIADINPEDIESISVLTGAAAAALYGSDAANGAIVVTTKKGQAGQLSVTATAGVEIMTPFVLPEFQNRYGTGNLTTPINVASYSWGKRLNRANRYGYDPREDYFRTGVANSESVSLSTGTEKNQTYFSAAAINSNGIVPNNSYDRYNFTFRNTSSFLNDKMRLDVGASYILQEDCNMINQGTYNNPLTGAYLFPRGDDWADIEMYERYDPIDKISKQYWPMGDGSITMQNPYWANYRNLRENRKDRYMLNAALSYDILDWLNVSGRIRIDNSHNTYTEKMYASSNVQLTEQSANGLYGVTKTMDRQVYGDALLNINKTFGDDWSLQANIGASFSDMKNDALKIRGPIADGTSGEKQGLANVFNIQNLSNSTKTVRKQEGWREQTQSIFASAEVGYKGTYYLTLTGRNDWPSQLAGPHSNAKSFFYPSVGLSVVLSQLIPNMPENLSYIKLRGSFASVGVAFERYIANPLYSWNESGLSWNTQTQYPTYHLKPERTKSFEVGLTMRFLKHFNLDFTYYNSHTSNQTFDPQISGGTGFSKIIIQSGNVRNQGIELALGYRNTWRDFTWDTNYTLSTNQNKIISLANNVINYATGERFSIDRLNMGGLGDAQFLLQEGGTLGDLYSRRDLRYDENNAIYIDENGNVATETIQDVNKYVKLGSVLPDVNMSWRNDFRWKNLNFGFMISARLGGIVYSRTQAMLDQYGVSEVTAAARDAGGVTLNGGDVVDAYTWYSAIAGGNSIPQFYTYSATNVRLQEASIGYTIPRKLLRNVCEITVSIVGRNLWMLYNKAPFDPESIATTGNYYQGIDYFMMPSLRNVGFNLRLKF
;
A
#
# COMPACT_ATOMS: atom_id res chain seq x y z
N MET A 1 12.43 9.44 -10.76
CA MET A 1 12.28 9.96 -9.39
C MET A 1 12.33 8.75 -8.48
N CYS A 2 13.38 8.56 -7.70
CA CYS A 2 13.43 7.48 -6.71
C CYS A 2 12.83 8.04 -5.42
N ILE A 3 11.62 7.65 -5.11
CA ILE A 3 10.97 7.96 -3.86
C ILE A 3 10.93 6.65 -3.07
N ARG A 4 11.64 6.63 -1.95
CA ARG A 4 11.63 5.51 -1.02
C ARG A 4 10.49 5.77 -0.04
N ASP A 5 9.39 5.04 -0.22
CA ASP A 5 8.26 5.15 0.69
C ASP A 5 8.55 4.37 1.98
N ARG A 6 8.64 5.10 3.08
CA ARG A 6 8.53 4.58 4.46
C ARG A 6 7.57 5.43 5.28
N GLY A 7 6.73 6.23 4.61
CA GLY A 7 5.71 7.07 5.23
C GLY A 7 4.31 6.52 5.03
N THR A 8 3.36 7.13 5.70
CA THR A 8 1.93 6.78 5.66
C THR A 8 1.21 7.14 4.36
N THR A 9 1.89 7.81 3.41
CA THR A 9 1.32 8.24 2.13
C THR A 9 2.23 7.84 0.98
N ASP A 10 1.64 7.34 -0.11
CA ASP A 10 2.33 7.02 -1.35
C ASP A 10 2.85 8.32 -2.00
N PRO A 11 4.17 8.52 -2.14
CA PRO A 11 4.73 9.74 -2.69
C PRO A 11 4.35 10.04 -4.14
N ILE A 12 3.95 9.02 -4.91
CA ILE A 12 3.46 9.21 -6.28
C ILE A 12 2.06 9.83 -6.26
N ALA A 13 1.27 9.56 -5.22
CA ALA A 13 -0.06 10.13 -5.05
C ALA A 13 -0.02 11.66 -4.82
N ASP A 14 1.12 12.20 -4.38
CA ASP A 14 1.31 13.64 -4.22
C ASP A 14 1.46 14.38 -5.56
N ILE A 15 1.81 13.69 -6.65
CA ILE A 15 2.01 14.31 -7.97
C ILE A 15 0.66 14.54 -8.63
N ASN A 16 0.46 15.74 -9.21
CA ASN A 16 -0.72 15.97 -10.05
C ASN A 16 -0.63 15.09 -11.31
N PRO A 17 -1.61 14.20 -11.59
CA PRO A 17 -1.60 13.35 -12.77
C PRO A 17 -1.53 14.13 -14.09
N GLU A 18 -2.10 15.33 -14.14
CA GLU A 18 -2.06 16.21 -15.30
C GLU A 18 -0.65 16.75 -15.61
N ASP A 19 0.27 16.70 -14.64
CA ASP A 19 1.68 17.08 -14.85
C ASP A 19 2.54 15.93 -15.38
N ILE A 20 2.01 14.72 -15.46
CA ILE A 20 2.74 13.56 -15.95
C ILE A 20 2.76 13.56 -17.47
N GLU A 21 3.97 13.46 -18.06
CA GLU A 21 4.17 13.29 -19.49
C GLU A 21 4.19 11.79 -19.87
N SER A 22 4.93 10.98 -19.08
CA SER A 22 5.04 9.54 -19.31
C SER A 22 5.39 8.79 -18.04
N ILE A 23 5.01 7.52 -18.03
CA ILE A 23 5.39 6.55 -17.01
C ILE A 23 6.11 5.40 -17.72
N SER A 24 7.33 5.08 -17.25
CA SER A 24 8.11 3.94 -17.74
C SER A 24 8.31 2.96 -16.59
N VAL A 25 7.94 1.71 -16.82
CA VAL A 25 8.16 0.62 -15.85
C VAL A 25 9.40 -0.15 -16.29
N LEU A 26 10.42 -0.12 -15.43
CA LEU A 26 11.65 -0.91 -15.59
C LEU A 26 11.48 -2.17 -14.74
N THR A 27 11.38 -3.30 -15.39
CA THR A 27 11.24 -4.59 -14.74
C THR A 27 12.61 -5.17 -14.38
N GLY A 28 12.64 -5.99 -13.33
CA GLY A 28 13.80 -6.78 -12.93
C GLY A 28 14.95 -6.03 -12.30
N ALA A 29 15.95 -6.79 -11.92
CA ALA A 29 17.11 -6.33 -11.13
C ALA A 29 18.07 -5.44 -11.91
N ALA A 30 18.02 -5.42 -13.25
CA ALA A 30 18.87 -4.56 -14.08
C ALA A 30 18.61 -3.06 -13.83
N ALA A 31 17.41 -2.68 -13.40
CA ALA A 31 17.08 -1.32 -13.02
C ALA A 31 17.94 -0.78 -11.86
N ALA A 32 18.42 -1.65 -10.98
CA ALA A 32 19.24 -1.29 -9.83
C ALA A 32 20.57 -0.65 -10.22
N ALA A 33 21.13 -0.99 -11.36
CA ALA A 33 22.39 -0.41 -11.83
C ALA A 33 22.31 1.11 -12.01
N LEU A 34 21.16 1.62 -12.46
CA LEU A 34 20.94 3.05 -12.67
C LEU A 34 20.31 3.74 -11.45
N TYR A 35 19.37 3.06 -10.78
CA TYR A 35 18.53 3.67 -9.74
C TYR A 35 18.90 3.26 -8.31
N GLY A 36 19.95 2.42 -8.16
CA GLY A 36 20.44 1.96 -6.86
C GLY A 36 19.76 0.69 -6.37
N SER A 37 20.19 0.21 -5.20
CA SER A 37 19.73 -1.04 -4.59
C SER A 37 18.21 -1.11 -4.35
N ASP A 38 17.56 0.03 -4.17
CA ASP A 38 16.11 0.10 -3.96
C ASP A 38 15.31 -0.33 -5.21
N ALA A 39 15.93 -0.31 -6.39
CA ALA A 39 15.36 -0.78 -7.64
C ALA A 39 15.66 -2.27 -7.93
N ALA A 40 16.05 -3.06 -6.93
CA ALA A 40 16.35 -4.49 -7.08
C ALA A 40 15.18 -5.31 -7.68
N ASN A 41 13.95 -4.86 -7.44
CA ASN A 41 12.71 -5.47 -7.96
C ASN A 41 12.08 -4.67 -9.11
N GLY A 42 12.85 -3.76 -9.72
CA GLY A 42 12.38 -2.86 -10.76
C GLY A 42 12.16 -1.42 -10.29
N ALA A 43 11.79 -0.53 -11.21
CA ALA A 43 11.52 0.87 -10.93
C ALA A 43 10.39 1.42 -11.80
N ILE A 44 9.57 2.30 -11.23
CA ILE A 44 8.60 3.11 -11.98
C ILE A 44 9.18 4.52 -12.14
N VAL A 45 9.47 4.90 -13.37
CA VAL A 45 10.06 6.20 -13.70
C VAL A 45 8.95 7.12 -14.21
N VAL A 46 8.64 8.16 -13.45
CA VAL A 46 7.66 9.18 -13.84
C VAL A 46 8.39 10.38 -14.42
N THR A 47 8.05 10.73 -15.64
CA THR A 47 8.53 11.94 -16.32
C THR A 47 7.44 12.99 -16.30
N THR A 48 7.77 14.18 -15.76
CA THR A 48 6.83 15.31 -15.71
C THR A 48 6.94 16.17 -16.97
N LYS A 49 5.84 16.83 -17.34
CA LYS A 49 5.75 17.73 -18.49
C LYS A 49 6.79 18.85 -18.43
N LYS A 50 7.23 19.28 -19.60
CA LYS A 50 8.13 20.42 -19.83
C LYS A 50 7.40 21.47 -20.61
N GLY A 51 7.94 22.69 -20.65
CA GLY A 51 7.55 23.69 -21.62
C GLY A 51 7.78 23.19 -23.04
N GLN A 52 7.02 23.69 -23.97
CA GLN A 52 7.16 23.40 -25.40
C GLN A 52 7.46 24.68 -26.15
N ALA A 53 8.33 24.57 -27.17
CA ALA A 53 8.57 25.68 -28.08
C ALA A 53 7.30 25.93 -28.93
N GLY A 54 6.94 27.19 -29.11
CA GLY A 54 5.77 27.58 -29.88
C GLY A 54 4.87 28.59 -29.14
N GLN A 55 3.63 28.65 -29.59
CA GLN A 55 2.62 29.55 -29.00
C GLN A 55 2.22 29.05 -27.61
N LEU A 56 1.77 30.01 -26.80
CA LEU A 56 1.20 29.74 -25.50
C LEU A 56 0.06 28.70 -25.61
N SER A 57 0.19 27.59 -24.89
CA SER A 57 -0.85 26.59 -24.74
C SER A 57 -1.34 26.59 -23.29
N VAL A 58 -2.63 26.80 -23.13
CA VAL A 58 -3.30 26.73 -21.84
C VAL A 58 -4.24 25.54 -21.83
N THR A 59 -4.11 24.67 -20.82
CA THR A 59 -5.05 23.57 -20.62
C THR A 59 -5.69 23.73 -19.24
N ALA A 60 -7.03 23.75 -19.21
CA ALA A 60 -7.80 23.75 -17.97
C ALA A 60 -8.62 22.46 -17.90
N THR A 61 -8.62 21.80 -16.74
CA THR A 61 -9.43 20.61 -16.48
C THR A 61 -10.26 20.80 -15.22
N ALA A 62 -11.47 20.30 -15.23
CA ALA A 62 -12.34 20.24 -14.07
C ALA A 62 -13.02 18.87 -14.05
N GLY A 63 -13.05 18.24 -12.88
CA GLY A 63 -13.67 16.94 -12.67
C GLY A 63 -14.45 16.87 -11.39
N VAL A 64 -15.53 16.11 -11.41
CA VAL A 64 -16.30 15.74 -10.22
C VAL A 64 -16.41 14.24 -10.21
N GLU A 65 -16.04 13.61 -9.10
CA GLU A 65 -16.11 12.16 -8.90
C GLU A 65 -17.04 11.85 -7.73
N ILE A 66 -18.02 10.99 -7.95
CA ILE A 66 -19.00 10.51 -6.98
C ILE A 66 -18.54 9.14 -6.52
N MET A 67 -18.47 8.93 -5.21
CA MET A 67 -17.96 7.72 -4.58
C MET A 67 -19.02 7.06 -3.72
N THR A 68 -19.21 5.76 -3.88
CA THR A 68 -20.09 4.94 -3.05
C THR A 68 -19.40 3.63 -2.63
N PRO A 69 -19.76 2.98 -1.53
CA PRO A 69 -19.23 1.67 -1.20
C PRO A 69 -19.49 0.66 -2.32
N PHE A 70 -18.46 -0.11 -2.69
CA PHE A 70 -18.55 -1.09 -3.78
C PHE A 70 -19.09 -2.43 -3.28
N VAL A 71 -18.34 -3.14 -2.45
CA VAL A 71 -18.73 -4.41 -1.86
C VAL A 71 -18.74 -4.28 -0.35
N LEU A 72 -19.85 -4.65 0.26
CA LEU A 72 -20.03 -4.70 1.71
C LEU A 72 -20.43 -6.11 2.12
N PRO A 73 -20.14 -6.54 3.36
CA PRO A 73 -20.72 -7.75 3.93
C PRO A 73 -22.24 -7.74 3.90
N GLU A 74 -22.84 -8.91 3.96
CA GLU A 74 -24.29 -9.05 4.03
C GLU A 74 -24.78 -9.06 5.49
N PHE A 75 -25.70 -8.18 5.80
CA PHE A 75 -26.26 -7.97 7.13
C PHE A 75 -27.67 -8.51 7.25
N GLN A 76 -28.02 -8.97 8.45
CA GLN A 76 -29.37 -9.45 8.76
C GLN A 76 -30.23 -8.38 9.45
N ASN A 77 -31.55 -8.47 9.28
CA ASN A 77 -32.55 -7.67 9.97
C ASN A 77 -33.73 -8.52 10.42
N ARG A 78 -33.48 -9.77 10.82
CA ARG A 78 -34.51 -10.73 11.24
C ARG A 78 -34.51 -10.98 12.73
N TYR A 79 -33.40 -10.85 13.40
CA TYR A 79 -33.20 -11.12 14.81
C TYR A 79 -32.66 -9.89 15.52
N GLY A 80 -33.18 -9.58 16.68
CA GLY A 80 -32.91 -8.34 17.39
C GLY A 80 -31.82 -8.45 18.44
N THR A 81 -31.70 -7.36 19.17
CA THR A 81 -30.72 -7.17 20.25
C THR A 81 -30.93 -8.15 21.39
N GLY A 82 -29.87 -8.59 22.02
CA GLY A 82 -29.84 -9.45 23.19
C GLY A 82 -29.12 -10.77 22.97
N ASN A 83 -29.21 -11.63 24.00
CA ASN A 83 -28.70 -13.00 23.98
C ASN A 83 -29.76 -13.93 24.58
N LEU A 84 -30.03 -15.05 23.92
CA LEU A 84 -31.04 -16.01 24.38
C LEU A 84 -30.59 -16.85 25.58
N THR A 85 -29.29 -17.02 25.79
CA THR A 85 -28.71 -17.91 26.77
C THR A 85 -28.40 -17.26 28.13
N THR A 86 -28.29 -15.94 28.17
CA THR A 86 -28.09 -15.19 29.42
C THR A 86 -29.18 -14.14 29.59
N PRO A 87 -29.80 -14.05 30.78
CA PRO A 87 -30.81 -13.03 31.04
C PRO A 87 -30.29 -11.61 31.12
N ILE A 88 -28.97 -11.42 31.02
CA ILE A 88 -28.33 -10.13 31.03
C ILE A 88 -28.45 -9.54 29.62
N ASN A 89 -29.06 -8.37 29.50
CA ASN A 89 -29.10 -7.58 28.28
C ASN A 89 -27.67 -7.26 27.81
N VAL A 90 -27.11 -8.07 26.93
CA VAL A 90 -25.87 -7.74 26.21
C VAL A 90 -26.31 -6.87 25.05
N ALA A 91 -26.35 -5.58 25.28
CA ALA A 91 -26.87 -4.58 24.35
C ALA A 91 -26.11 -4.49 23.02
N SER A 92 -24.92 -5.05 22.96
CA SER A 92 -24.05 -5.02 21.76
C SER A 92 -24.24 -6.21 20.82
N TYR A 93 -25.06 -7.22 21.17
CA TYR A 93 -25.25 -8.44 20.37
C TYR A 93 -26.64 -8.54 19.76
N SER A 94 -26.77 -9.18 18.61
CA SER A 94 -28.03 -9.43 17.90
C SER A 94 -28.49 -10.90 17.97
N TRP A 95 -28.23 -11.55 19.09
CA TRP A 95 -28.66 -12.92 19.37
C TRP A 95 -30.02 -13.02 20.11
N GLY A 96 -30.76 -11.91 20.11
CA GLY A 96 -32.12 -11.85 20.72
C GLY A 96 -33.19 -12.54 19.91
N LYS A 97 -34.44 -12.26 20.24
CA LYS A 97 -35.60 -12.89 19.60
C LYS A 97 -35.77 -12.38 18.14
N ARG A 98 -36.52 -13.19 17.36
CA ARG A 98 -36.97 -12.79 16.04
C ARG A 98 -37.81 -11.51 16.11
N LEU A 99 -37.42 -10.52 15.27
CA LEU A 99 -38.09 -9.23 15.18
C LEU A 99 -39.49 -9.41 14.57
N ASN A 100 -40.44 -8.69 15.10
CA ASN A 100 -41.79 -8.59 14.55
C ASN A 100 -41.92 -7.25 13.78
N ARG A 101 -43.07 -7.00 13.20
CA ARG A 101 -43.34 -5.80 12.40
C ARG A 101 -43.20 -4.50 13.20
N ALA A 102 -43.36 -4.53 14.51
CA ALA A 102 -43.37 -3.33 15.36
C ALA A 102 -41.95 -2.87 15.75
N ASN A 103 -40.96 -3.79 15.75
CA ASN A 103 -39.57 -3.52 16.18
C ASN A 103 -38.54 -3.82 15.12
N ARG A 104 -38.93 -3.89 13.83
CA ARG A 104 -38.02 -4.08 12.71
C ARG A 104 -37.77 -2.74 12.04
N TYR A 105 -36.66 -2.08 12.38
CA TYR A 105 -36.28 -0.80 11.82
C TYR A 105 -35.53 -0.93 10.47
N GLY A 106 -34.83 -2.03 10.24
CA GLY A 106 -34.27 -2.33 8.92
C GLY A 106 -32.94 -1.65 8.63
N TYR A 107 -32.06 -1.56 9.62
CA TYR A 107 -30.75 -0.91 9.48
C TYR A 107 -29.84 -1.58 8.45
N ASP A 108 -29.30 -0.79 7.52
CA ASP A 108 -28.24 -1.18 6.57
C ASP A 108 -27.13 -0.12 6.58
N PRO A 109 -25.88 -0.46 6.93
CA PRO A 109 -24.76 0.50 6.90
C PRO A 109 -24.58 1.23 5.57
N ARG A 110 -24.97 0.62 4.45
CA ARG A 110 -24.85 1.23 3.11
C ARG A 110 -25.74 2.46 2.97
N GLU A 111 -26.95 2.37 3.47
CA GLU A 111 -27.99 3.40 3.30
C GLU A 111 -28.00 4.37 4.48
N ASP A 112 -27.72 3.87 5.71
CA ASP A 112 -27.95 4.63 6.94
C ASP A 112 -26.70 5.29 7.48
N TYR A 113 -25.50 4.70 7.27
CA TYR A 113 -24.25 5.24 7.81
C TYR A 113 -23.37 5.86 6.75
N PHE A 114 -23.11 5.15 5.64
CA PHE A 114 -22.27 5.68 4.59
C PHE A 114 -23.02 6.76 3.81
N ARG A 115 -22.29 7.81 3.47
CA ARG A 115 -22.79 8.88 2.60
C ARG A 115 -22.17 8.76 1.21
N THR A 116 -22.75 9.46 0.27
CA THR A 116 -22.12 9.65 -1.04
C THR A 116 -20.90 10.56 -0.87
N GLY A 117 -19.73 10.03 -1.16
CA GLY A 117 -18.49 10.83 -1.21
C GLY A 117 -18.43 11.61 -2.52
N VAL A 118 -17.82 12.79 -2.47
CA VAL A 118 -17.62 13.65 -3.65
C VAL A 118 -16.18 14.18 -3.63
N ALA A 119 -15.48 14.03 -4.77
CA ALA A 119 -14.19 14.65 -4.99
C ALA A 119 -14.26 15.58 -6.19
N ASN A 120 -13.86 16.83 -5.99
CA ASN A 120 -13.67 17.83 -7.04
C ASN A 120 -12.18 17.91 -7.36
N SER A 121 -11.86 18.01 -8.65
CA SER A 121 -10.49 18.19 -9.12
C SER A 121 -10.45 19.25 -10.19
N GLU A 122 -9.62 20.27 -9.98
CA GLU A 122 -9.40 21.33 -10.95
C GLU A 122 -7.91 21.45 -11.24
N SER A 123 -7.54 21.69 -12.48
CA SER A 123 -6.17 22.05 -12.80
C SER A 123 -6.08 23.03 -13.97
N VAL A 124 -5.06 23.85 -13.91
CA VAL A 124 -4.68 24.74 -15.03
C VAL A 124 -3.20 24.54 -15.28
N SER A 125 -2.84 24.30 -16.51
CA SER A 125 -1.45 24.24 -16.94
C SER A 125 -1.19 25.18 -18.10
N LEU A 126 0.02 25.75 -18.11
CA LEU A 126 0.48 26.71 -19.08
C LEU A 126 1.84 26.27 -19.60
N SER A 127 1.94 26.13 -20.91
CA SER A 127 3.19 25.79 -21.59
C SER A 127 3.49 26.84 -22.66
N THR A 128 4.68 27.39 -22.62
CA THR A 128 5.14 28.41 -23.58
C THR A 128 6.64 28.32 -23.77
N GLY A 129 7.15 28.88 -24.84
CA GLY A 129 8.59 29.03 -25.02
C GLY A 129 9.03 29.20 -26.43
N THR A 130 10.32 29.42 -26.55
CA THR A 130 11.11 29.40 -27.80
C THR A 130 11.90 28.10 -27.88
N GLU A 131 12.63 27.89 -28.97
CA GLU A 131 13.57 26.76 -29.07
C GLU A 131 14.62 26.76 -27.95
N LYS A 132 15.01 27.96 -27.48
CA LYS A 132 16.07 28.14 -26.46
C LYS A 132 15.58 28.26 -25.03
N ASN A 133 14.30 28.59 -24.80
CA ASN A 133 13.74 28.77 -23.48
C ASN A 133 12.31 28.27 -23.45
N GLN A 134 12.02 27.31 -22.58
CA GLN A 134 10.72 26.67 -22.49
C GLN A 134 10.28 26.68 -21.02
N THR A 135 9.06 27.12 -20.78
CA THR A 135 8.48 27.26 -19.44
C THR A 135 7.19 26.47 -19.34
N TYR A 136 7.05 25.75 -18.28
CA TYR A 136 5.83 25.07 -17.87
C TYR A 136 5.44 25.54 -16.47
N PHE A 137 4.16 25.81 -16.28
CA PHE A 137 3.56 26.10 -15.00
C PHE A 137 2.25 25.33 -14.87
N SER A 138 1.97 24.79 -13.70
CA SER A 138 0.67 24.21 -13.37
C SER A 138 0.24 24.55 -11.95
N ALA A 139 -1.07 24.64 -11.76
CA ALA A 139 -1.73 24.71 -10.49
C ALA A 139 -2.90 23.71 -10.48
N ALA A 140 -3.03 22.92 -9.43
CA ALA A 140 -4.11 21.94 -9.30
C ALA A 140 -4.63 21.92 -7.87
N ALA A 141 -5.94 21.65 -7.76
CA ALA A 141 -6.64 21.44 -6.49
C ALA A 141 -7.43 20.14 -6.54
N ILE A 142 -7.45 19.41 -5.44
CA ILE A 142 -8.35 18.29 -5.18
C ILE A 142 -8.99 18.55 -3.83
N ASN A 143 -10.32 18.57 -3.79
CA ASN A 143 -11.11 18.69 -2.58
C ASN A 143 -12.08 17.52 -2.51
N SER A 144 -11.96 16.70 -1.49
CA SER A 144 -12.73 15.46 -1.38
C SER A 144 -13.35 15.30 0.00
N ASN A 145 -14.63 14.95 0.01
CA ASN A 145 -15.32 14.41 1.16
C ASN A 145 -15.53 12.92 0.95
N GLY A 146 -15.04 12.12 1.90
CA GLY A 146 -15.15 10.66 1.83
C GLY A 146 -16.57 10.15 2.09
N ILE A 147 -16.75 8.84 1.99
CA ILE A 147 -18.03 8.15 2.24
C ILE A 147 -18.39 8.04 3.72
N VAL A 148 -17.48 8.33 4.62
CA VAL A 148 -17.69 8.33 6.08
C VAL A 148 -17.91 9.77 6.54
N PRO A 149 -18.84 10.03 7.47
CA PRO A 149 -19.05 11.37 8.02
C PRO A 149 -17.76 12.01 8.54
N ASN A 150 -17.57 13.31 8.30
CA ASN A 150 -16.41 14.11 8.73
C ASN A 150 -15.04 13.56 8.28
N ASN A 151 -15.00 12.85 7.14
CA ASN A 151 -13.76 12.45 6.49
C ASN A 151 -13.52 13.35 5.28
N SER A 152 -12.35 13.97 5.20
CA SER A 152 -11.98 14.86 4.09
C SER A 152 -10.51 14.72 3.70
N TYR A 153 -10.23 15.09 2.46
CA TYR A 153 -8.89 15.15 1.89
C TYR A 153 -8.81 16.33 0.92
N ASP A 154 -7.90 17.23 1.19
CA ASP A 154 -7.64 18.41 0.38
C ASP A 154 -6.17 18.44 -0.05
N ARG A 155 -5.91 18.75 -1.33
CA ARG A 155 -4.55 18.84 -1.85
C ARG A 155 -4.43 19.94 -2.89
N TYR A 156 -3.40 20.76 -2.76
CA TYR A 156 -3.05 21.83 -3.67
C TYR A 156 -1.63 21.64 -4.18
N ASN A 157 -1.47 21.61 -5.50
CA ASN A 157 -0.19 21.42 -6.17
C ASN A 157 0.15 22.65 -7.00
N PHE A 158 1.38 23.12 -6.89
CA PHE A 158 1.95 24.15 -7.74
C PHE A 158 3.26 23.64 -8.32
N THR A 159 3.39 23.66 -9.64
CA THR A 159 4.58 23.17 -10.33
C THR A 159 5.08 24.22 -11.30
N PHE A 160 6.37 24.49 -11.25
CA PHE A 160 7.09 25.33 -12.18
C PHE A 160 8.27 24.55 -12.77
N ARG A 161 8.50 24.67 -14.06
CA ARG A 161 9.68 24.13 -14.72
C ARG A 161 10.12 25.03 -15.86
N ASN A 162 11.41 25.28 -15.92
CA ASN A 162 12.03 25.99 -17.01
C ASN A 162 13.21 25.19 -17.57
N THR A 163 13.31 25.11 -18.87
CA THR A 163 14.46 24.55 -19.58
C THR A 163 15.02 25.61 -20.50
N SER A 164 16.31 25.92 -20.32
CA SER A 164 17.01 26.96 -21.09
C SER A 164 18.26 26.39 -21.75
N SER A 165 18.49 26.73 -23.00
CA SER A 165 19.67 26.38 -23.76
C SER A 165 20.55 27.60 -23.95
N PHE A 166 21.86 27.43 -23.79
CA PHE A 166 22.88 28.47 -23.87
C PHE A 166 24.08 28.02 -24.74
N LEU A 167 25.01 28.92 -25.05
CA LEU A 167 26.25 28.61 -25.77
C LEU A 167 25.99 27.85 -27.07
N ASN A 168 25.08 28.36 -27.91
CA ASN A 168 24.67 27.73 -29.16
C ASN A 168 24.20 26.28 -28.96
N ASP A 169 23.31 26.11 -27.97
CA ASP A 169 22.64 24.86 -27.58
C ASP A 169 23.56 23.80 -26.95
N LYS A 170 24.85 24.10 -26.76
CA LYS A 170 25.80 23.19 -26.08
C LYS A 170 25.55 23.05 -24.58
N MET A 171 24.95 24.05 -23.95
CA MET A 171 24.66 24.01 -22.52
C MET A 171 23.16 24.11 -22.29
N ARG A 172 22.62 23.21 -21.48
CA ARG A 172 21.21 23.16 -21.13
C ARG A 172 21.04 23.13 -19.63
N LEU A 173 20.21 24.06 -19.12
CA LEU A 173 19.80 24.15 -17.73
C LEU A 173 18.32 23.80 -17.63
N ASP A 174 17.96 22.84 -16.75
CA ASP A 174 16.59 22.45 -16.43
C ASP A 174 16.39 22.69 -14.94
N VAL A 175 15.52 23.62 -14.57
CA VAL A 175 15.18 23.92 -13.19
C VAL A 175 13.70 23.69 -12.96
N GLY A 176 13.39 23.13 -11.81
CA GLY A 176 11.99 22.85 -11.41
C GLY A 176 11.78 23.10 -9.93
N ALA A 177 10.58 23.57 -9.62
CA ALA A 177 10.10 23.74 -8.26
C ALA A 177 8.66 23.25 -8.19
N SER A 178 8.35 22.46 -7.17
CA SER A 178 6.98 22.04 -6.86
C SER A 178 6.70 22.28 -5.39
N TYR A 179 5.50 22.76 -5.09
CA TYR A 179 4.98 22.92 -3.75
C TYR A 179 3.65 22.18 -3.63
N ILE A 180 3.48 21.44 -2.57
CA ILE A 180 2.30 20.62 -2.30
C ILE A 180 1.85 20.92 -0.87
N LEU A 181 0.61 21.35 -0.74
CA LEU A 181 -0.10 21.42 0.52
C LEU A 181 -1.15 20.32 0.53
N GLN A 182 -1.15 19.49 1.56
CA GLN A 182 -2.15 18.44 1.77
C GLN A 182 -2.70 18.53 3.17
N GLU A 183 -4.01 18.43 3.28
CA GLU A 183 -4.72 18.35 4.55
C GLU A 183 -5.67 17.15 4.48
N ASP A 184 -5.68 16.34 5.53
CA ASP A 184 -6.63 15.24 5.65
C ASP A 184 -7.19 15.16 7.07
N CYS A 185 -8.44 14.75 7.17
CA CYS A 185 -9.15 14.63 8.42
C CYS A 185 -9.80 13.25 8.53
N ASN A 186 -9.61 12.61 9.68
CA ASN A 186 -10.25 11.36 10.07
C ASN A 186 -10.09 10.20 9.07
N MET A 187 -8.89 10.04 8.50
CA MET A 187 -8.58 8.84 7.76
C MET A 187 -8.74 7.62 8.66
N ILE A 188 -9.49 6.62 8.20
CA ILE A 188 -9.87 5.46 9.00
C ILE A 188 -8.73 4.46 9.04
N ASN A 189 -8.34 4.06 10.25
CA ASN A 189 -7.41 2.98 10.49
C ASN A 189 -8.11 1.62 10.41
N GLN A 190 -7.35 0.59 10.11
CA GLN A 190 -7.82 -0.80 10.25
C GLN A 190 -8.00 -1.20 11.72
N GLY A 191 -8.74 -2.26 11.93
CA GLY A 191 -8.97 -2.86 13.26
C GLY A 191 -10.10 -2.20 14.02
N THR A 192 -10.21 -2.56 15.29
CA THR A 192 -11.32 -2.12 16.15
C THR A 192 -11.00 -0.87 16.95
N TYR A 193 -9.72 -0.50 17.05
CA TYR A 193 -9.29 0.61 17.90
C TYR A 193 -9.64 1.97 17.25
N ASN A 194 -10.51 2.73 17.91
CA ASN A 194 -11.01 4.03 17.46
C ASN A 194 -11.49 4.03 16.00
N ASN A 195 -12.18 2.96 15.60
CA ASN A 195 -12.68 2.78 14.24
C ASN A 195 -14.21 2.91 14.24
N PRO A 196 -14.78 3.91 13.56
CA PRO A 196 -16.25 4.10 13.52
C PRO A 196 -16.99 2.94 12.83
N LEU A 197 -16.29 2.18 11.96
CA LEU A 197 -16.91 1.03 11.28
C LEU A 197 -17.28 -0.09 12.25
N THR A 198 -16.62 -0.20 13.41
CA THR A 198 -17.03 -1.17 14.43
C THR A 198 -18.43 -0.90 14.93
N GLY A 199 -18.73 0.33 15.33
CA GLY A 199 -20.08 0.73 15.75
C GLY A 199 -21.11 0.65 14.62
N ALA A 200 -20.70 1.00 13.38
CA ALA A 200 -21.61 0.95 12.24
C ALA A 200 -21.95 -0.49 11.81
N TYR A 201 -20.96 -1.38 11.73
CA TYR A 201 -21.18 -2.76 11.27
C TYR A 201 -21.79 -3.65 12.34
N LEU A 202 -21.38 -3.47 13.59
CA LEU A 202 -21.84 -4.27 14.72
C LEU A 202 -23.08 -3.69 15.42
N PHE A 203 -23.68 -2.62 14.88
CA PHE A 203 -24.89 -2.03 15.44
C PHE A 203 -25.98 -3.09 15.65
N PRO A 204 -26.52 -3.22 16.87
CA PRO A 204 -27.49 -4.26 17.19
C PRO A 204 -28.78 -4.11 16.40
N ARG A 205 -29.27 -5.21 15.86
CA ARG A 205 -30.49 -5.22 15.05
C ARG A 205 -31.72 -5.16 15.97
N GLY A 206 -32.69 -4.35 15.59
CA GLY A 206 -33.87 -4.11 16.42
C GLY A 206 -33.82 -2.85 17.26
N ASP A 207 -32.66 -2.19 17.31
CA ASP A 207 -32.51 -0.83 17.81
C ASP A 207 -32.65 0.17 16.66
N ASP A 208 -33.08 1.38 16.97
CA ASP A 208 -33.30 2.43 15.97
C ASP A 208 -32.00 3.20 15.74
N TRP A 209 -31.52 3.17 14.51
CA TRP A 209 -30.30 3.92 14.12
C TRP A 209 -30.47 5.43 14.33
N ALA A 210 -31.69 5.97 14.10
CA ALA A 210 -31.98 7.39 14.26
C ALA A 210 -31.72 7.90 15.70
N ASP A 211 -31.88 7.02 16.71
CA ASP A 211 -31.59 7.40 18.10
C ASP A 211 -30.12 7.72 18.34
N ILE A 212 -29.18 7.10 17.62
CA ILE A 212 -27.76 7.31 17.78
C ILE A 212 -27.18 8.40 16.84
N GLU A 213 -27.96 8.91 15.91
CA GLU A 213 -27.57 10.10 15.14
C GLU A 213 -27.43 11.33 16.03
N MET A 214 -28.23 11.42 17.12
CA MET A 214 -27.99 12.35 18.20
C MET A 214 -26.86 11.81 19.09
N TYR A 215 -25.64 11.79 18.53
CA TYR A 215 -24.47 11.14 19.12
C TYR A 215 -23.95 11.78 20.41
N GLU A 216 -24.42 12.98 20.77
CA GLU A 216 -24.04 13.66 22.00
C GLU A 216 -25.24 14.25 22.72
N ARG A 217 -25.15 14.29 24.07
CA ARG A 217 -26.13 14.90 24.95
C ARG A 217 -25.43 15.78 25.98
N TYR A 218 -25.92 17.00 26.20
CA TYR A 218 -25.34 17.90 27.18
C TYR A 218 -25.58 17.38 28.60
N ASP A 219 -24.50 17.27 29.37
CA ASP A 219 -24.53 16.96 30.80
C ASP A 219 -24.41 18.27 31.61
N PRO A 220 -25.49 18.67 32.35
CA PRO A 220 -25.47 19.90 33.09
C PRO A 220 -24.58 19.83 34.34
N ILE A 221 -24.24 18.65 34.83
CA ILE A 221 -23.34 18.47 35.99
C ILE A 221 -21.91 18.74 35.58
N ASP A 222 -21.44 18.05 34.57
CA ASP A 222 -20.06 18.18 34.06
C ASP A 222 -19.89 19.38 33.11
N LYS A 223 -21.02 19.97 32.66
CA LYS A 223 -21.08 21.11 31.71
C LYS A 223 -20.38 20.85 30.38
N ILE A 224 -20.45 19.60 29.91
CA ILE A 224 -19.91 19.16 28.62
C ILE A 224 -20.96 18.31 27.89
N SER A 225 -20.80 18.20 26.56
CA SER A 225 -21.53 17.21 25.78
C SER A 225 -20.87 15.85 25.96
N LYS A 226 -21.66 14.85 26.34
CA LYS A 226 -21.25 13.45 26.48
C LYS A 226 -21.75 12.60 25.34
N GLN A 227 -20.99 11.57 25.01
CA GLN A 227 -21.38 10.58 24.04
C GLN A 227 -22.70 9.88 24.44
N TYR A 228 -23.61 9.74 23.49
CA TYR A 228 -24.74 8.86 23.62
C TYR A 228 -24.50 7.55 22.85
N TRP A 229 -24.27 6.49 23.57
CA TRP A 229 -24.04 5.14 23.05
C TRP A 229 -24.50 4.10 24.08
N PRO A 230 -25.78 3.65 24.03
CA PRO A 230 -26.33 2.72 25.00
C PRO A 230 -25.90 1.25 24.78
N MET A 231 -25.20 0.94 23.64
CA MET A 231 -24.88 -0.45 23.26
C MET A 231 -23.67 -1.00 23.98
N GLY A 232 -22.92 -0.18 24.75
CA GLY A 232 -21.66 -0.59 25.38
C GLY A 232 -20.48 -0.66 24.40
N ASP A 233 -19.31 -0.93 24.94
CA ASP A 233 -18.07 -0.94 24.15
C ASP A 233 -17.74 -2.28 23.46
N GLY A 234 -18.54 -3.30 23.69
CA GLY A 234 -18.34 -4.64 23.14
C GLY A 234 -17.00 -5.31 23.50
N SER A 235 -16.31 -4.78 24.51
CA SER A 235 -14.92 -5.14 24.87
C SER A 235 -13.87 -4.88 23.76
N ILE A 236 -14.21 -3.99 22.82
CA ILE A 236 -13.37 -3.67 21.64
C ILE A 236 -13.25 -2.17 21.38
N THR A 237 -13.44 -1.33 22.38
CA THR A 237 -13.48 0.15 22.27
C THR A 237 -14.56 0.69 21.31
N MET A 238 -15.63 -0.08 21.07
CA MET A 238 -16.75 0.33 20.22
C MET A 238 -17.43 1.58 20.79
N GLN A 239 -17.76 2.52 19.93
CA GLN A 239 -18.36 3.79 20.26
C GLN A 239 -19.44 4.15 19.25
N ASN A 240 -20.23 5.16 19.56
CA ASN A 240 -21.09 5.79 18.57
C ASN A 240 -20.25 6.20 17.35
N PRO A 241 -20.56 5.72 16.13
CA PRO A 241 -19.78 6.04 14.93
C PRO A 241 -19.69 7.54 14.64
N TYR A 242 -20.76 8.30 14.89
CA TYR A 242 -20.76 9.75 14.72
C TYR A 242 -19.89 10.45 15.76
N TRP A 243 -19.90 9.96 17.03
CA TRP A 243 -18.96 10.46 18.03
C TRP A 243 -17.51 10.24 17.62
N ALA A 244 -17.19 9.04 17.16
CA ALA A 244 -15.85 8.70 16.66
C ALA A 244 -15.43 9.61 15.51
N ASN A 245 -16.38 10.01 14.64
CA ASN A 245 -16.09 10.88 13.49
C ASN A 245 -16.03 12.37 13.86
N TYR A 246 -16.82 12.86 14.81
CA TYR A 246 -16.94 14.28 15.10
C TYR A 246 -16.24 14.72 16.39
N ARG A 247 -15.84 13.77 17.24
CA ARG A 247 -15.20 14.05 18.54
C ARG A 247 -13.87 13.35 18.77
N ASN A 248 -13.53 12.35 17.97
CA ASN A 248 -12.21 11.72 17.97
C ASN A 248 -11.45 12.12 16.70
N LEU A 249 -10.99 13.38 16.68
CA LEU A 249 -10.43 13.99 15.48
C LEU A 249 -8.98 13.61 15.28
N ARG A 250 -8.64 13.30 14.05
CA ARG A 250 -7.30 13.02 13.55
C ARG A 250 -7.07 13.91 12.33
N GLU A 251 -6.29 14.94 12.51
CA GLU A 251 -6.02 15.96 11.50
C GLU A 251 -4.55 15.86 11.09
N ASN A 252 -4.29 15.82 9.82
CA ASN A 252 -2.94 15.75 9.27
C ASN A 252 -2.75 16.86 8.24
N ARG A 253 -1.66 17.63 8.39
CA ARG A 253 -1.27 18.66 7.43
C ARG A 253 0.16 18.43 6.98
N LYS A 254 0.36 18.34 5.68
CA LYS A 254 1.65 18.15 5.04
C LYS A 254 1.96 19.30 4.09
N ASP A 255 3.08 19.94 4.32
CA ASP A 255 3.70 20.94 3.46
C ASP A 255 4.96 20.32 2.84
N ARG A 256 5.00 20.16 1.52
CA ARG A 256 6.11 19.54 0.80
C ARG A 256 6.61 20.44 -0.31
N TYR A 257 7.90 20.64 -0.39
CA TYR A 257 8.51 21.29 -1.52
C TYR A 257 9.62 20.44 -2.15
N MET A 258 9.64 20.42 -3.46
CA MET A 258 10.63 19.73 -4.27
C MET A 258 11.32 20.73 -5.19
N LEU A 259 12.64 20.80 -5.10
CA LEU A 259 13.47 21.63 -5.95
C LEU A 259 14.43 20.75 -6.73
N ASN A 260 14.58 21.02 -8.01
CA ASN A 260 15.54 20.32 -8.83
C ASN A 260 16.24 21.28 -9.79
N ALA A 261 17.51 21.01 -10.02
CA ALA A 261 18.29 21.67 -11.05
C ALA A 261 19.17 20.62 -11.74
N ALA A 262 19.20 20.66 -13.06
CA ALA A 262 20.07 19.84 -13.88
C ALA A 262 20.78 20.70 -14.91
N LEU A 263 22.10 20.59 -14.96
CA LEU A 263 22.94 21.24 -15.94
C LEU A 263 23.58 20.17 -16.82
N SER A 264 23.51 20.36 -18.12
CA SER A 264 24.12 19.49 -19.12
C SER A 264 24.96 20.31 -20.10
N TYR A 265 26.13 19.82 -20.40
CA TYR A 265 27.05 20.49 -21.33
C TYR A 265 27.64 19.50 -22.34
N ASP A 266 27.46 19.80 -23.62
CA ASP A 266 28.02 19.04 -24.73
C ASP A 266 29.45 19.50 -25.01
N ILE A 267 30.43 18.74 -24.50
CA ILE A 267 31.87 19.00 -24.70
C ILE A 267 32.20 18.75 -26.17
N LEU A 268 31.72 17.62 -26.69
CA LEU A 268 31.83 17.20 -28.09
C LEU A 268 30.45 16.64 -28.51
N ASP A 269 30.21 16.50 -29.79
CA ASP A 269 28.93 15.96 -30.31
C ASP A 269 28.61 14.55 -29.78
N TRP A 270 29.62 13.81 -29.34
CA TRP A 270 29.50 12.46 -28.78
C TRP A 270 29.81 12.39 -27.28
N LEU A 271 30.18 13.50 -26.64
CA LEU A 271 30.58 13.55 -25.22
C LEU A 271 29.84 14.68 -24.49
N ASN A 272 29.03 14.30 -23.54
CA ASN A 272 28.22 15.18 -22.68
C ASN A 272 28.60 14.99 -21.23
N VAL A 273 28.67 16.06 -20.47
CA VAL A 273 28.73 16.04 -19.01
C VAL A 273 27.44 16.63 -18.44
N SER A 274 26.88 16.00 -17.43
CA SER A 274 25.70 16.50 -16.75
C SER A 274 25.80 16.36 -15.24
N GLY A 275 25.20 17.30 -14.53
CA GLY A 275 25.07 17.26 -13.07
C GLY A 275 23.66 17.59 -12.66
N ARG A 276 23.14 16.92 -11.64
CA ARG A 276 21.80 17.15 -11.09
C ARG A 276 21.86 17.29 -9.58
N ILE A 277 21.02 18.17 -9.06
CA ILE A 277 20.73 18.25 -7.64
C ILE A 277 19.23 18.28 -7.43
N ARG A 278 18.77 17.60 -6.40
CA ARG A 278 17.37 17.57 -5.97
C ARG A 278 17.29 17.69 -4.48
N ILE A 279 16.33 18.50 -4.03
CA ILE A 279 15.93 18.62 -2.63
C ILE A 279 14.46 18.31 -2.57
N ASP A 280 14.09 17.37 -1.73
CA ASP A 280 12.71 17.02 -1.39
C ASP A 280 12.57 17.15 0.11
N ASN A 281 11.69 18.03 0.55
CA ASN A 281 11.50 18.30 1.96
C ASN A 281 10.01 18.34 2.29
N SER A 282 9.61 17.61 3.30
CA SER A 282 8.23 17.47 3.76
C SER A 282 8.15 17.79 5.25
N HIS A 283 7.23 18.65 5.61
CA HIS A 283 6.85 18.95 6.99
C HIS A 283 5.45 18.43 7.21
N ASN A 284 5.29 17.53 8.16
CA ASN A 284 4.01 16.92 8.50
C ASN A 284 3.64 17.26 9.94
N THR A 285 2.44 17.76 10.17
CA THR A 285 1.88 18.00 11.49
C THR A 285 0.62 17.15 11.64
N TYR A 286 0.70 16.15 12.49
CA TYR A 286 -0.42 15.30 12.86
C TYR A 286 -0.96 15.70 14.22
N THR A 287 -2.26 15.95 14.32
CA THR A 287 -2.96 16.33 15.55
C THR A 287 -4.05 15.30 15.86
N GLU A 288 -4.06 14.82 17.10
CA GLU A 288 -5.07 13.92 17.63
C GLU A 288 -5.80 14.58 18.79
N LYS A 289 -7.14 14.56 18.73
CA LYS A 289 -8.01 15.10 19.76
C LYS A 289 -9.10 14.09 20.06
N MET A 290 -9.18 13.60 21.28
CA MET A 290 -10.30 12.77 21.72
C MET A 290 -11.01 13.50 22.86
N TYR A 291 -12.30 13.74 22.67
CA TYR A 291 -13.09 14.49 23.64
C TYR A 291 -13.39 13.66 24.88
N ALA A 292 -13.64 14.36 25.98
CA ALA A 292 -14.18 13.78 27.22
C ALA A 292 -15.44 12.97 26.91
N SER A 293 -15.65 11.86 27.60
CA SER A 293 -16.69 10.85 27.32
C SER A 293 -16.40 9.88 26.17
N SER A 294 -15.27 10.00 25.46
CA SER A 294 -14.77 8.91 24.61
C SER A 294 -14.41 7.70 25.46
N ASN A 295 -14.38 6.50 24.84
CA ASN A 295 -14.01 5.28 25.55
C ASN A 295 -12.71 5.46 26.33
N VAL A 296 -12.72 5.10 27.61
CA VAL A 296 -11.59 5.35 28.53
C VAL A 296 -10.30 4.65 28.13
N GLN A 297 -10.37 3.54 27.42
CA GLN A 297 -9.16 2.88 26.90
C GLN A 297 -8.48 3.75 25.80
N LEU A 298 -9.26 4.48 25.03
CA LEU A 298 -8.76 5.39 23.99
C LEU A 298 -8.14 6.66 24.58
N THR A 299 -8.68 7.14 25.71
CA THR A 299 -8.19 8.36 26.40
C THR A 299 -7.15 8.06 27.48
N GLU A 300 -6.54 6.86 27.50
CA GLU A 300 -5.54 6.44 28.48
C GLU A 300 -6.06 6.54 29.92
N GLN A 301 -7.35 6.24 30.12
CA GLN A 301 -8.09 6.30 31.41
C GLN A 301 -8.44 7.72 31.89
N SER A 302 -8.30 8.76 31.07
CA SER A 302 -8.70 10.11 31.43
C SER A 302 -10.17 10.36 31.10
N ALA A 303 -10.91 10.92 32.08
CA ALA A 303 -12.26 11.41 31.88
C ALA A 303 -12.34 12.71 31.07
N ASN A 304 -11.22 13.48 30.98
CA ASN A 304 -11.14 14.79 30.34
C ASN A 304 -10.76 14.75 28.86
N GLY A 305 -10.41 13.57 28.32
CA GLY A 305 -10.04 13.37 26.93
C GLY A 305 -8.54 13.15 26.72
N LEU A 306 -8.11 13.22 25.44
CA LEU A 306 -6.72 12.99 25.04
C LEU A 306 -6.31 14.02 23.99
N TYR A 307 -5.07 14.45 24.05
CA TYR A 307 -4.49 15.34 23.05
C TYR A 307 -3.09 14.89 22.63
N GLY A 308 -2.83 14.97 21.35
CA GLY A 308 -1.53 14.65 20.78
C GLY A 308 -1.16 15.54 19.61
N VAL A 309 0.13 15.87 19.52
CA VAL A 309 0.73 16.52 18.35
C VAL A 309 2.03 15.81 18.00
N THR A 310 2.16 15.47 16.73
CA THR A 310 3.40 14.94 16.17
C THR A 310 3.82 15.83 15.01
N LYS A 311 5.02 16.38 15.08
CA LYS A 311 5.63 17.13 13.97
C LYS A 311 6.78 16.33 13.42
N THR A 312 6.73 16.02 12.13
CA THR A 312 7.76 15.25 11.43
C THR A 312 8.31 16.07 10.28
N MET A 313 9.62 16.07 10.13
CA MET A 313 10.32 16.60 8.98
C MET A 313 11.07 15.48 8.29
N ASP A 314 10.78 15.25 7.00
CA ASP A 314 11.51 14.36 6.13
C ASP A 314 12.23 15.17 5.06
N ARG A 315 13.55 14.98 4.94
CA ARG A 315 14.37 15.67 3.95
C ARG A 315 15.22 14.69 3.19
N GLN A 316 15.19 14.79 1.88
CA GLN A 316 16.12 14.11 0.99
C GLN A 316 16.89 15.12 0.16
N VAL A 317 18.21 15.00 0.16
CA VAL A 317 19.09 15.70 -0.76
C VAL A 317 19.76 14.64 -1.64
N TYR A 318 19.62 14.79 -2.95
CA TYR A 318 20.22 13.90 -3.93
C TYR A 318 21.02 14.71 -4.93
N GLY A 319 22.20 14.23 -5.27
CA GLY A 319 23.03 14.80 -6.32
C GLY A 319 23.69 13.73 -7.15
N ASP A 320 23.86 13.98 -8.44
CA ASP A 320 24.69 13.13 -9.32
C ASP A 320 25.46 13.96 -10.34
N ALA A 321 26.56 13.35 -10.81
CA ALA A 321 27.34 13.82 -11.93
C ALA A 321 27.55 12.65 -12.89
N LEU A 322 27.35 12.89 -14.19
CA LEU A 322 27.39 11.90 -15.26
C LEU A 322 28.26 12.38 -16.40
N LEU A 323 29.09 11.51 -16.90
CA LEU A 323 29.74 11.60 -18.17
C LEU A 323 29.03 10.68 -19.15
N ASN A 324 28.43 11.22 -20.21
CA ASN A 324 27.66 10.48 -21.19
C ASN A 324 28.44 10.43 -22.50
N ILE A 325 28.62 9.24 -23.04
CA ILE A 325 29.28 8.97 -24.31
C ILE A 325 28.24 8.36 -25.25
N ASN A 326 28.10 8.95 -26.43
CA ASN A 326 27.24 8.43 -27.50
C ASN A 326 28.01 8.57 -28.81
N LYS A 327 28.64 7.49 -29.26
CA LYS A 327 29.51 7.52 -30.43
C LYS A 327 29.27 6.35 -31.36
N THR A 328 29.20 6.65 -32.63
CA THR A 328 29.18 5.66 -33.72
C THR A 328 30.60 5.58 -34.35
N PHE A 329 31.07 4.38 -34.60
CA PHE A 329 32.36 4.10 -35.21
C PHE A 329 32.10 3.38 -36.54
N GLY A 330 32.42 4.09 -37.64
CA GLY A 330 32.02 3.63 -38.96
C GLY A 330 30.49 3.48 -39.07
N ASP A 331 30.06 2.56 -39.92
CA ASP A 331 28.63 2.26 -40.15
C ASP A 331 28.10 1.11 -39.26
N ASP A 332 28.99 0.38 -38.61
CA ASP A 332 28.70 -0.89 -37.99
C ASP A 332 28.54 -0.82 -36.43
N TRP A 333 29.34 0.03 -35.79
CA TRP A 333 29.43 0.01 -34.33
C TRP A 333 28.85 1.24 -33.67
N SER A 334 28.07 1.05 -32.61
CA SER A 334 27.58 2.13 -31.74
C SER A 334 27.99 1.86 -30.29
N LEU A 335 28.39 2.91 -29.59
CA LEU A 335 28.67 2.88 -28.16
C LEU A 335 27.85 3.96 -27.46
N GLN A 336 27.01 3.53 -26.51
CA GLN A 336 26.38 4.40 -25.53
C GLN A 336 26.92 4.02 -24.15
N ALA A 337 27.59 4.95 -23.47
CA ALA A 337 28.15 4.68 -22.16
C ALA A 337 27.89 5.85 -21.20
N ASN A 338 27.70 5.53 -19.94
CA ASN A 338 27.58 6.49 -18.86
C ASN A 338 28.52 6.11 -17.74
N ILE A 339 29.25 7.07 -17.21
CA ILE A 339 30.07 6.94 -16.00
C ILE A 339 29.55 8.01 -15.05
N GLY A 340 29.25 7.64 -13.83
CA GLY A 340 28.68 8.58 -12.88
C GLY A 340 29.00 8.30 -11.43
N ALA A 341 28.81 9.35 -10.64
CA ALA A 341 28.80 9.29 -9.19
C ALA A 341 27.53 9.92 -8.66
N SER A 342 27.01 9.42 -7.57
CA SER A 342 25.83 9.98 -6.91
C SER A 342 25.96 9.99 -5.39
N PHE A 343 25.20 10.89 -4.80
CA PHE A 343 25.12 11.08 -3.38
C PHE A 343 23.64 11.24 -2.99
N SER A 344 23.21 10.54 -1.96
CA SER A 344 21.88 10.66 -1.35
C SER A 344 22.01 10.81 0.15
N ASP A 345 21.36 11.83 0.72
CA ASP A 345 21.27 12.09 2.16
C ASP A 345 19.80 12.21 2.53
N MET A 346 19.33 11.31 3.38
CA MET A 346 17.96 11.28 3.89
C MET A 346 18.00 11.52 5.39
N LYS A 347 17.17 12.44 5.86
CA LYS A 347 17.02 12.77 7.29
C LYS A 347 15.54 12.81 7.65
N ASN A 348 15.21 12.16 8.74
CA ASN A 348 13.94 12.31 9.44
C ASN A 348 14.19 12.92 10.81
N ASP A 349 13.28 13.80 11.26
CA ASP A 349 13.28 14.41 12.59
C ASP A 349 11.82 14.52 13.05
N ALA A 350 11.49 13.95 14.20
CA ALA A 350 10.13 13.88 14.71
C ALA A 350 10.07 14.30 16.16
N LEU A 351 9.12 15.18 16.47
CA LEU A 351 8.76 15.57 17.83
C LEU A 351 7.33 15.14 18.10
N LYS A 352 7.13 14.28 19.10
CA LYS A 352 5.83 13.75 19.51
C LYS A 352 5.54 14.10 20.96
N ILE A 353 4.39 14.72 21.18
CA ILE A 353 3.81 14.95 22.49
C ILE A 353 2.37 14.44 22.42
N ARG A 354 2.03 13.44 23.22
CA ARG A 354 0.69 12.83 23.24
C ARG A 354 0.41 12.29 24.65
N GLY A 355 -0.76 12.58 25.17
CA GLY A 355 -1.17 12.00 26.44
C GLY A 355 -2.59 12.35 26.83
N PRO A 356 -3.07 11.72 27.91
CA PRO A 356 -4.37 12.04 28.49
C PRO A 356 -4.38 13.48 29.00
N ILE A 357 -5.52 14.14 28.91
CA ILE A 357 -5.74 15.42 29.59
C ILE A 357 -5.84 15.14 31.09
N ALA A 358 -5.14 15.90 31.92
CA ALA A 358 -5.13 15.70 33.36
C ALA A 358 -6.56 15.78 33.94
N ASP A 359 -6.94 14.87 34.82
CA ASP A 359 -8.30 14.80 35.39
C ASP A 359 -8.31 14.83 36.93
N GLY A 360 -7.16 15.11 37.55
CA GLY A 360 -7.02 15.19 39.00
C GLY A 360 -6.95 13.84 39.70
N THR A 361 -7.00 12.72 38.97
CA THR A 361 -6.89 11.40 39.57
C THR A 361 -5.47 11.10 40.03
N SER A 362 -5.32 10.27 41.06
CA SER A 362 -4.01 9.80 41.56
C SER A 362 -3.02 10.90 42.00
N GLY A 363 -3.52 12.08 42.44
CA GLY A 363 -2.69 13.20 42.87
C GLY A 363 -2.10 14.06 41.77
N GLU A 364 -2.58 13.90 40.57
CA GLU A 364 -2.21 14.73 39.43
C GLU A 364 -2.91 16.12 39.50
N LYS A 365 -2.42 17.06 38.70
CA LYS A 365 -3.07 18.35 38.53
C LYS A 365 -4.47 18.17 37.95
N GLN A 366 -5.39 19.06 38.32
CA GLN A 366 -6.68 19.17 37.69
C GLN A 366 -6.53 19.86 36.32
N GLY A 367 -6.94 19.20 35.27
CA GLY A 367 -7.04 19.76 33.92
C GLY A 367 -8.49 20.14 33.58
N LEU A 368 -8.67 20.72 32.42
CA LEU A 368 -9.97 21.13 31.88
C LEU A 368 -10.38 20.18 30.74
N ALA A 369 -11.55 19.58 30.86
CA ALA A 369 -12.10 18.70 29.84
C ALA A 369 -12.20 19.42 28.47
N ASN A 370 -11.82 18.72 27.42
CA ASN A 370 -11.88 19.19 26.03
C ASN A 370 -11.03 20.44 25.71
N VAL A 371 -10.07 20.79 26.57
CA VAL A 371 -9.10 21.86 26.30
C VAL A 371 -7.82 21.24 25.77
N PHE A 372 -7.67 21.24 24.47
CA PHE A 372 -6.58 20.57 23.74
C PHE A 372 -5.33 21.43 23.71
N ASN A 373 -4.55 21.35 24.78
CA ASN A 373 -3.31 22.10 24.95
C ASN A 373 -2.28 21.22 25.68
N ILE A 374 -1.00 21.37 25.33
CA ILE A 374 0.11 20.60 25.92
C ILE A 374 0.21 20.81 27.42
N GLN A 375 -0.04 22.05 27.92
CA GLN A 375 -0.01 22.35 29.35
C GLN A 375 -1.13 21.65 30.14
N ASN A 376 -2.20 21.23 29.45
CA ASN A 376 -3.33 20.53 30.05
C ASN A 376 -3.15 19.03 30.16
N LEU A 377 -2.09 18.47 29.56
CA LEU A 377 -1.79 17.05 29.61
C LEU A 377 -1.36 16.61 31.02
N SER A 378 -1.67 15.38 31.35
CA SER A 378 -1.20 14.69 32.53
C SER A 378 0.33 14.68 32.62
N ASN A 379 0.87 14.74 33.83
CA ASN A 379 2.29 14.56 34.07
C ASN A 379 2.70 13.10 34.25
N SER A 380 1.75 12.18 34.16
CA SER A 380 1.99 10.76 34.30
C SER A 380 2.86 10.16 33.17
N THR A 381 3.32 8.94 33.40
CA THR A 381 4.07 8.13 32.42
C THR A 381 3.26 7.79 31.15
N LYS A 382 1.94 8.02 31.14
CA LYS A 382 1.07 7.86 29.98
C LYS A 382 1.25 8.99 28.95
N THR A 383 1.81 10.13 29.37
CA THR A 383 2.12 11.23 28.47
C THR A 383 3.47 11.01 27.80
N VAL A 384 3.42 10.68 26.53
CA VAL A 384 4.58 10.53 25.65
C VAL A 384 5.19 11.89 25.36
N ARG A 385 6.50 12.03 25.58
CA ARG A 385 7.31 13.20 25.22
C ARG A 385 8.56 12.72 24.54
N LYS A 386 8.52 12.62 23.21
CA LYS A 386 9.56 11.92 22.43
C LYS A 386 10.09 12.81 21.34
N GLN A 387 11.42 12.88 21.25
CA GLN A 387 12.10 13.36 20.06
C GLN A 387 12.90 12.22 19.48
N GLU A 388 12.67 11.93 18.23
CA GLU A 388 13.35 10.84 17.53
C GLU A 388 13.66 11.26 16.10
N GLY A 389 14.59 10.56 15.49
CA GLY A 389 14.95 10.82 14.11
C GLY A 389 16.00 9.84 13.64
N TRP A 390 16.29 9.92 12.36
CA TRP A 390 17.31 9.09 11.73
C TRP A 390 17.94 9.82 10.55
N ARG A 391 19.13 9.36 10.17
CA ARG A 391 19.81 9.81 8.96
C ARG A 391 20.40 8.62 8.24
N GLU A 392 20.23 8.60 6.93
CA GLU A 392 20.81 7.64 6.01
C GLU A 392 21.58 8.39 4.92
N GLN A 393 22.74 7.90 4.58
CA GLN A 393 23.55 8.46 3.52
C GLN A 393 24.07 7.34 2.64
N THR A 394 24.03 7.54 1.34
CA THR A 394 24.59 6.60 0.36
C THR A 394 25.42 7.36 -0.65
N GLN A 395 26.66 6.93 -0.85
CA GLN A 395 27.53 7.37 -1.93
C GLN A 395 27.65 6.24 -2.94
N SER A 396 27.77 6.61 -4.23
CA SER A 396 27.79 5.58 -5.26
C SER A 396 28.67 6.00 -6.43
N ILE A 397 29.34 5.02 -7.03
CA ILE A 397 29.99 5.14 -8.33
C ILE A 397 29.41 4.07 -9.23
N PHE A 398 29.08 4.43 -10.46
CA PHE A 398 28.47 3.52 -11.42
C PHE A 398 28.89 3.80 -12.84
N ALA A 399 28.81 2.75 -13.65
CA ALA A 399 29.03 2.85 -15.07
C ALA A 399 28.07 1.91 -15.81
N SER A 400 27.64 2.32 -16.99
CA SER A 400 26.94 1.48 -17.94
C SER A 400 27.49 1.69 -19.34
N ALA A 401 27.53 0.62 -20.13
CA ALA A 401 27.93 0.68 -21.52
C ALA A 401 27.05 -0.26 -22.34
N GLU A 402 26.50 0.24 -23.44
CA GLU A 402 25.83 -0.56 -24.45
C GLU A 402 26.63 -0.47 -25.76
N VAL A 403 27.07 -1.61 -26.25
CA VAL A 403 27.77 -1.75 -27.52
C VAL A 403 26.82 -2.38 -28.52
N GLY A 404 26.50 -1.67 -29.58
CA GLY A 404 25.70 -2.16 -30.69
C GLY A 404 26.58 -2.49 -31.91
N TYR A 405 26.26 -3.60 -32.59
CA TYR A 405 26.88 -4.02 -33.82
C TYR A 405 25.83 -4.22 -34.92
N LYS A 406 25.99 -3.48 -36.01
CA LYS A 406 25.09 -3.50 -37.21
C LYS A 406 23.60 -3.31 -36.92
N GLY A 407 23.28 -2.61 -35.82
CA GLY A 407 21.85 -2.47 -35.38
C GLY A 407 21.19 -3.80 -35.03
N THR A 408 21.93 -4.90 -34.96
CA THR A 408 21.44 -6.27 -34.80
C THR A 408 21.77 -6.82 -33.42
N TYR A 409 23.03 -6.71 -32.99
CA TYR A 409 23.51 -7.25 -31.71
C TYR A 409 23.77 -6.13 -30.73
N TYR A 410 23.35 -6.29 -29.50
CA TYR A 410 23.60 -5.30 -28.44
C TYR A 410 24.07 -6.02 -27.19
N LEU A 411 25.20 -5.58 -26.66
CA LEU A 411 25.73 -6.02 -25.38
C LEU A 411 25.68 -4.84 -24.41
N THR A 412 24.92 -5.01 -23.33
CA THR A 412 24.81 -4.04 -22.26
C THR A 412 25.54 -4.54 -21.02
N LEU A 413 26.48 -3.75 -20.52
CA LEU A 413 27.24 -4.01 -19.31
C LEU A 413 26.98 -2.89 -18.31
N THR A 414 26.68 -3.25 -17.06
CA THR A 414 26.54 -2.26 -16.00
C THR A 414 27.27 -2.70 -14.74
N GLY A 415 27.76 -1.74 -14.00
CA GLY A 415 28.37 -1.97 -12.70
C GLY A 415 28.16 -0.78 -11.80
N ARG A 416 27.82 -1.04 -10.53
CA ARG A 416 27.65 -0.01 -9.52
C ARG A 416 28.23 -0.48 -8.20
N ASN A 417 28.84 0.44 -7.47
CA ASN A 417 29.26 0.21 -6.09
C ASN A 417 28.62 1.28 -5.20
N ASP A 418 27.92 0.82 -4.15
CA ASP A 418 27.30 1.67 -3.17
C ASP A 418 27.99 1.56 -1.81
N TRP A 419 28.16 2.70 -1.13
CA TRP A 419 28.63 2.85 0.24
C TRP A 419 27.51 3.41 1.12
N PRO A 420 26.53 2.59 1.53
CA PRO A 420 25.46 3.06 2.38
C PRO A 420 25.90 3.11 3.85
N SER A 421 25.44 4.14 4.57
CA SER A 421 25.75 4.35 5.99
C SER A 421 25.29 3.22 6.90
N GLN A 422 24.29 2.42 6.49
CA GLN A 422 23.84 1.24 7.22
C GLN A 422 24.97 0.21 7.44
N LEU A 423 25.94 0.16 6.53
CA LEU A 423 27.11 -0.73 6.65
C LEU A 423 28.23 -0.17 7.53
N ALA A 424 28.15 1.07 7.98
CA ALA A 424 29.21 1.75 8.72
C ALA A 424 29.23 1.44 10.21
N GLY A 425 28.99 0.21 10.62
CA GLY A 425 28.99 -0.21 12.02
C GLY A 425 30.06 -1.24 12.34
N PRO A 426 30.41 -1.43 13.63
CA PRO A 426 31.43 -2.40 14.06
C PRO A 426 31.05 -3.85 13.78
N HIS A 427 29.73 -4.12 13.64
CA HIS A 427 29.22 -5.47 13.40
C HIS A 427 29.10 -5.83 11.92
N SER A 428 29.39 -4.90 11.01
CA SER A 428 29.36 -5.15 9.57
C SER A 428 30.72 -5.57 9.03
N ASN A 429 30.73 -6.64 8.25
CA ASN A 429 31.91 -7.08 7.51
C ASN A 429 32.12 -6.34 6.20
N ALA A 430 31.08 -5.73 5.66
CA ALA A 430 31.11 -5.01 4.40
C ALA A 430 30.99 -3.51 4.62
N LYS A 431 31.79 -2.71 3.92
CA LYS A 431 31.67 -1.24 3.89
C LYS A 431 30.95 -0.75 2.64
N SER A 432 30.90 -1.59 1.63
CA SER A 432 30.23 -1.34 0.35
C SER A 432 29.81 -2.64 -0.27
N PHE A 433 29.04 -2.57 -1.33
CA PHE A 433 28.76 -3.72 -2.17
C PHE A 433 28.71 -3.32 -3.64
N PHE A 434 29.32 -4.18 -4.45
CA PHE A 434 29.32 -4.05 -5.90
C PHE A 434 28.25 -4.95 -6.52
N TYR A 435 27.55 -4.46 -7.51
CA TYR A 435 26.55 -5.20 -8.25
C TYR A 435 26.65 -4.98 -9.76
N PRO A 436 27.03 -6.04 -10.49
CA PRO A 436 27.10 -6.03 -11.94
C PRO A 436 25.80 -6.49 -12.57
N SER A 437 25.56 -6.07 -13.82
CA SER A 437 24.65 -6.75 -14.72
C SER A 437 25.23 -6.86 -16.13
N VAL A 438 24.78 -7.88 -16.85
CA VAL A 438 25.08 -8.11 -18.26
C VAL A 438 23.78 -8.43 -18.99
N GLY A 439 23.56 -7.76 -20.11
CA GLY A 439 22.43 -7.98 -21.00
C GLY A 439 22.91 -8.22 -22.43
N LEU A 440 22.30 -9.18 -23.11
CA LEU A 440 22.50 -9.43 -24.52
C LEU A 440 21.14 -9.35 -25.22
N SER A 441 21.08 -8.62 -26.32
CA SER A 441 19.89 -8.63 -27.16
C SER A 441 20.25 -8.74 -28.64
N VAL A 442 19.40 -9.44 -29.37
CA VAL A 442 19.56 -9.69 -30.82
C VAL A 442 18.28 -9.33 -31.53
N VAL A 443 18.34 -8.45 -32.50
CA VAL A 443 17.25 -8.10 -33.38
C VAL A 443 17.23 -9.11 -34.54
N LEU A 444 16.53 -10.25 -34.33
CA LEU A 444 16.49 -11.35 -35.27
C LEU A 444 15.93 -10.94 -36.63
N SER A 445 15.00 -9.98 -36.66
CA SER A 445 14.46 -9.46 -37.91
C SER A 445 15.49 -8.81 -38.83
N GLN A 446 16.67 -8.43 -38.33
CA GLN A 446 17.78 -7.93 -39.15
C GLN A 446 18.62 -9.07 -39.77
N LEU A 447 18.48 -10.28 -39.26
CA LEU A 447 19.25 -11.47 -39.69
C LEU A 447 18.47 -12.32 -40.71
N ILE A 448 17.17 -12.14 -40.83
CA ILE A 448 16.32 -12.94 -41.72
C ILE A 448 16.19 -12.23 -43.06
N PRO A 449 16.86 -12.73 -44.12
CA PRO A 449 16.67 -12.21 -45.48
C PRO A 449 15.23 -12.46 -45.91
N ASN A 450 14.61 -11.51 -46.62
CA ASN A 450 13.24 -11.63 -47.11
C ASN A 450 12.20 -12.00 -46.06
N MET A 451 12.26 -11.28 -44.93
CA MET A 451 11.31 -11.49 -43.83
C MET A 451 9.87 -11.43 -44.35
N PRO A 452 9.01 -12.37 -43.97
CA PRO A 452 7.59 -12.32 -44.35
C PRO A 452 6.93 -10.99 -43.97
N GLU A 453 6.13 -10.41 -44.82
CA GLU A 453 5.43 -9.13 -44.51
C GLU A 453 4.59 -9.18 -43.22
N ASN A 454 4.21 -10.37 -42.82
CA ASN A 454 3.48 -10.62 -41.57
C ASN A 454 4.32 -10.58 -40.30
N LEU A 455 5.65 -10.54 -40.41
CA LEU A 455 6.61 -10.45 -39.30
C LEU A 455 7.48 -9.24 -39.49
N SER A 456 7.21 -8.11 -38.81
CA SER A 456 7.94 -6.86 -39.03
C SER A 456 9.10 -6.64 -38.04
N TYR A 457 9.06 -7.30 -36.88
CA TYR A 457 10.09 -7.12 -35.84
C TYR A 457 10.13 -8.31 -34.89
N ILE A 458 11.33 -8.83 -34.63
CA ILE A 458 11.60 -9.87 -33.62
C ILE A 458 12.90 -9.50 -32.91
N LYS A 459 12.83 -9.32 -31.59
CA LYS A 459 13.98 -9.10 -30.71
C LYS A 459 13.97 -10.13 -29.59
N LEU A 460 15.06 -10.86 -29.45
CA LEU A 460 15.34 -11.73 -28.30
C LEU A 460 16.28 -10.99 -27.37
N ARG A 461 16.02 -11.08 -26.06
CA ARG A 461 16.87 -10.51 -25.02
C ARG A 461 17.10 -11.52 -23.89
N GLY A 462 18.30 -11.46 -23.30
CA GLY A 462 18.63 -12.18 -22.09
C GLY A 462 19.46 -11.31 -21.17
N SER A 463 19.25 -11.37 -19.87
CA SER A 463 20.04 -10.61 -18.91
C SER A 463 20.31 -11.40 -17.64
N PHE A 464 21.43 -11.06 -17.02
CA PHE A 464 21.78 -11.52 -15.68
C PHE A 464 22.19 -10.30 -14.85
N ALA A 465 21.65 -10.19 -13.65
CA ALA A 465 21.99 -9.15 -12.70
C ALA A 465 22.23 -9.73 -11.30
N SER A 466 23.16 -9.14 -10.58
CA SER A 466 23.41 -9.47 -9.16
C SER A 466 23.37 -8.18 -8.35
N VAL A 467 22.31 -7.97 -7.56
CA VAL A 467 22.05 -6.75 -6.81
C VAL A 467 22.26 -6.98 -5.33
N GLY A 468 22.97 -6.05 -4.67
CA GLY A 468 23.08 -6.01 -3.21
C GLY A 468 22.05 -5.04 -2.62
N VAL A 469 21.51 -5.38 -1.45
CA VAL A 469 20.64 -4.49 -0.66
C VAL A 469 21.23 -4.40 0.74
N ALA A 470 21.34 -3.18 1.27
CA ALA A 470 21.78 -2.98 2.64
C ALA A 470 20.71 -3.48 3.61
N PHE A 471 21.15 -3.99 4.76
CA PHE A 471 20.26 -4.32 5.86
C PHE A 471 19.72 -3.04 6.53
N GLU A 472 18.74 -3.19 7.44
CA GLU A 472 18.10 -2.07 8.13
C GLU A 472 19.07 -1.21 8.94
N ARG A 473 18.67 0.05 9.16
CA ARG A 473 19.42 1.00 9.99
C ARG A 473 19.68 0.44 11.39
N TYR A 474 20.84 0.78 11.92
CA TYR A 474 21.25 0.52 13.32
C TYR A 474 21.43 -0.94 13.70
N ILE A 475 21.22 -1.91 12.78
CA ILE A 475 21.53 -3.32 13.07
C ILE A 475 23.04 -3.51 13.28
N ALA A 476 23.87 -2.88 12.45
CA ALA A 476 25.33 -2.95 12.58
C ALA A 476 25.88 -2.07 13.71
N ASN A 477 25.07 -1.17 14.25
CA ASN A 477 25.39 -0.30 15.37
C ASN A 477 24.14 -0.08 16.23
N PRO A 478 23.72 -1.06 17.02
CA PRO A 478 22.47 -1.02 17.79
C PRO A 478 22.43 0.16 18.76
N LEU A 479 21.25 0.74 18.91
CA LEU A 479 20.98 1.87 19.78
C LEU A 479 20.23 1.44 21.04
N TYR A 480 20.40 2.21 22.13
CA TYR A 480 19.50 2.13 23.27
C TYR A 480 18.15 2.75 22.91
N SER A 481 17.07 2.18 23.42
CA SER A 481 15.73 2.73 23.29
C SER A 481 15.26 3.37 24.59
N TRP A 482 14.56 4.49 24.47
CA TRP A 482 13.94 5.13 25.62
C TRP A 482 12.65 4.41 26.01
N ASN A 483 12.51 4.07 27.30
CA ASN A 483 11.29 3.51 27.87
C ASN A 483 10.46 4.65 28.49
N GLU A 484 9.35 4.98 27.86
CA GLU A 484 8.47 6.08 28.28
C GLU A 484 7.76 5.76 29.60
N SER A 485 7.35 4.50 29.80
CA SER A 485 6.68 4.06 31.04
C SER A 485 7.61 4.00 32.26
N GLY A 486 8.87 3.61 32.05
CA GLY A 486 9.89 3.52 33.10
C GLY A 486 10.75 4.76 33.25
N LEU A 487 10.61 5.77 32.36
CA LEU A 487 11.47 6.96 32.28
C LEU A 487 12.96 6.62 32.35
N SER A 488 13.35 5.60 31.61
CA SER A 488 14.71 5.03 31.63
C SER A 488 15.15 4.58 30.24
N TRP A 489 16.45 4.45 30.06
CA TRP A 489 16.98 3.81 28.85
C TRP A 489 16.90 2.29 29.00
N ASN A 490 16.26 1.63 28.05
CA ASN A 490 16.30 0.19 27.93
C ASN A 490 17.68 -0.25 27.45
N THR A 491 18.19 -1.33 28.00
CA THR A 491 19.31 -2.07 27.41
C THR A 491 18.90 -2.65 26.05
N GLN A 492 19.89 -2.96 25.23
CA GLN A 492 19.63 -3.61 23.96
C GLN A 492 18.94 -4.96 24.20
N THR A 493 17.79 -5.15 23.57
CA THR A 493 17.05 -6.42 23.63
C THR A 493 17.47 -7.38 22.51
N GLN A 494 18.19 -6.86 21.51
CA GLN A 494 18.70 -7.63 20.40
C GLN A 494 20.14 -8.07 20.68
N TYR A 495 20.40 -9.37 20.53
CA TYR A 495 21.75 -9.89 20.65
C TYR A 495 22.65 -9.28 19.57
N PRO A 496 23.85 -8.76 19.91
CA PRO A 496 24.79 -8.22 18.92
C PRO A 496 25.17 -9.26 17.89
N THR A 497 24.84 -9.03 16.65
CA THR A 497 25.20 -9.91 15.54
C THR A 497 26.44 -9.38 14.84
N TYR A 498 27.44 -10.21 14.69
CA TYR A 498 28.70 -9.88 14.01
C TYR A 498 28.68 -10.45 12.60
N HIS A 499 29.55 -9.94 11.74
CA HIS A 499 29.74 -10.42 10.37
C HIS A 499 28.54 -10.22 9.43
N LEU A 500 27.76 -9.16 9.66
CA LEU A 500 26.64 -8.80 8.80
C LEU A 500 27.10 -8.54 7.35
N LYS A 501 26.32 -9.05 6.40
CA LYS A 501 26.53 -8.92 4.95
C LYS A 501 25.29 -8.31 4.31
N PRO A 502 25.42 -7.57 3.21
CA PRO A 502 24.27 -7.17 2.40
C PRO A 502 23.48 -8.38 1.90
N GLU A 503 22.18 -8.25 1.81
CA GLU A 503 21.34 -9.19 1.08
C GLU A 503 21.73 -9.16 -0.40
N ARG A 504 21.62 -10.31 -1.07
CA ARG A 504 22.02 -10.40 -2.48
C ARG A 504 20.97 -11.12 -3.30
N THR A 505 20.44 -10.40 -4.28
CA THR A 505 19.51 -10.94 -5.28
C THR A 505 20.26 -11.18 -6.59
N LYS A 506 20.19 -12.41 -7.10
CA LYS A 506 20.66 -12.78 -8.43
C LYS A 506 19.45 -13.08 -9.30
N SER A 507 19.34 -12.39 -10.42
CA SER A 507 18.22 -12.52 -11.36
C SER A 507 18.71 -12.90 -12.75
N PHE A 508 18.00 -13.81 -13.37
CA PHE A 508 18.15 -14.18 -14.77
C PHE A 508 16.82 -13.94 -15.49
N GLU A 509 16.87 -13.31 -16.66
CA GLU A 509 15.70 -12.97 -17.44
C GLU A 509 15.90 -13.32 -18.92
N VAL A 510 14.87 -13.83 -19.56
CA VAL A 510 14.80 -14.01 -21.02
C VAL A 510 13.52 -13.39 -21.54
N GLY A 511 13.62 -12.60 -22.57
CA GLY A 511 12.47 -11.90 -23.14
C GLY A 511 12.43 -11.97 -24.67
N LEU A 512 11.22 -11.97 -25.19
CA LEU A 512 10.92 -11.92 -26.63
C LEU A 512 9.99 -10.74 -26.88
N THR A 513 10.40 -9.83 -27.75
CA THR A 513 9.54 -8.75 -28.26
C THR A 513 9.29 -9.02 -29.74
N MET A 514 8.02 -9.05 -30.16
CA MET A 514 7.62 -9.34 -31.54
C MET A 514 6.51 -8.40 -32.03
N ARG A 515 6.63 -7.97 -33.30
CA ARG A 515 5.52 -7.31 -34.02
C ARG A 515 5.15 -8.13 -35.23
N PHE A 516 3.88 -8.50 -35.34
CA PHE A 516 3.41 -9.42 -36.38
C PHE A 516 2.01 -9.05 -36.90
N LEU A 517 1.66 -9.55 -38.07
CA LEU A 517 0.39 -9.28 -38.76
C LEU A 517 0.08 -7.77 -38.89
N LYS A 518 1.11 -6.92 -38.92
CA LYS A 518 1.07 -5.44 -38.99
C LYS A 518 0.43 -4.73 -37.80
N HIS A 519 -0.38 -5.42 -37.02
CA HIS A 519 -1.24 -4.83 -35.99
C HIS A 519 -0.97 -5.35 -34.57
N PHE A 520 -0.31 -6.50 -34.45
CA PHE A 520 -0.05 -7.13 -33.16
C PHE A 520 1.35 -6.79 -32.66
N ASN A 521 1.44 -6.56 -31.34
CA ASN A 521 2.68 -6.48 -30.60
C ASN A 521 2.62 -7.46 -29.42
N LEU A 522 3.69 -8.21 -29.24
CA LEU A 522 3.89 -9.17 -28.15
C LEU A 522 5.15 -8.78 -27.41
N ASP A 523 5.07 -8.72 -26.10
CA ASP A 523 6.21 -8.74 -25.20
C ASP A 523 6.04 -9.89 -24.21
N PHE A 524 7.01 -10.76 -24.14
CA PHE A 524 7.04 -11.93 -23.27
C PHE A 524 8.35 -11.93 -22.50
N THR A 525 8.29 -12.13 -21.18
CA THR A 525 9.47 -12.27 -20.31
C THR A 525 9.27 -13.43 -19.36
N TYR A 526 10.28 -14.27 -19.24
CA TYR A 526 10.47 -15.22 -18.16
C TYR A 526 11.57 -14.71 -17.26
N TYR A 527 11.36 -14.76 -15.94
CA TYR A 527 12.37 -14.40 -14.96
C TYR A 527 12.53 -15.47 -13.88
N ASN A 528 13.75 -15.53 -13.33
CA ASN A 528 14.07 -16.36 -12.16
C ASN A 528 15.05 -15.56 -11.27
N SER A 529 14.66 -15.31 -10.03
CA SER A 529 15.38 -14.48 -9.08
C SER A 529 15.57 -15.22 -7.76
N HIS A 530 16.81 -15.23 -7.26
CA HIS A 530 17.19 -15.79 -5.96
C HIS A 530 17.72 -14.69 -5.05
N THR A 531 17.08 -14.51 -3.90
CA THR A 531 17.55 -13.60 -2.85
C THR A 531 18.16 -14.43 -1.72
N SER A 532 19.41 -14.16 -1.40
CA SER A 532 20.20 -14.81 -0.36
C SER A 532 20.64 -13.82 0.73
N ASN A 533 21.04 -14.32 1.89
CA ASN A 533 21.39 -13.57 3.09
C ASN A 533 20.22 -12.71 3.61
N GLN A 534 18.98 -13.15 3.42
CA GLN A 534 17.84 -12.44 4.01
C GLN A 534 17.97 -12.42 5.52
N THR A 535 17.60 -11.28 6.09
CA THR A 535 17.70 -11.00 7.52
C THR A 535 16.44 -11.43 8.23
N PHE A 536 16.57 -12.26 9.26
CA PHE A 536 15.51 -12.67 10.19
C PHE A 536 15.91 -12.32 11.62
N ASP A 537 14.91 -12.09 12.48
CA ASP A 537 15.07 -11.73 13.87
C ASP A 537 14.33 -12.70 14.84
N PRO A 538 14.65 -14.01 14.81
CA PRO A 538 14.00 -14.97 15.66
C PRO A 538 14.16 -14.62 17.14
N GLN A 539 13.13 -14.95 17.93
CA GLN A 539 13.20 -14.82 19.39
C GLN A 539 14.14 -15.86 19.96
N ILE A 540 14.87 -15.46 21.01
CA ILE A 540 15.76 -16.34 21.77
C ILE A 540 15.36 -16.35 23.24
N SER A 541 15.84 -17.34 23.97
CA SER A 541 15.56 -17.45 25.39
C SER A 541 15.99 -16.21 26.18
N GLY A 542 15.09 -15.64 26.98
CA GLY A 542 15.37 -14.51 27.88
C GLY A 542 16.50 -14.75 28.88
N GLY A 543 16.88 -16.01 29.13
CA GLY A 543 18.03 -16.38 29.94
C GLY A 543 19.39 -15.90 29.39
N THR A 544 19.44 -15.52 28.12
CA THR A 544 20.61 -14.88 27.48
C THR A 544 20.74 -13.39 27.81
N GLY A 545 19.73 -12.77 28.43
CA GLY A 545 19.62 -11.32 28.59
C GLY A 545 19.12 -10.57 27.38
N PHE A 546 18.82 -11.27 26.29
CA PHE A 546 18.31 -10.71 25.03
C PHE A 546 17.01 -11.40 24.63
N SER A 547 16.17 -10.72 23.86
CA SER A 547 14.89 -11.26 23.40
C SER A 547 14.93 -11.79 21.96
N LYS A 548 15.86 -11.32 21.15
CA LYS A 548 16.00 -11.71 19.74
C LYS A 548 17.44 -11.68 19.26
N ILE A 549 17.74 -12.45 18.24
CA ILE A 549 19.00 -12.46 17.50
C ILE A 549 18.74 -12.21 16.03
N ILE A 550 19.64 -11.50 15.37
CA ILE A 550 19.58 -11.33 13.91
C ILE A 550 20.43 -12.41 13.25
N ILE A 551 19.83 -13.10 12.30
CA ILE A 551 20.49 -14.08 11.44
C ILE A 551 20.29 -13.69 9.98
N GLN A 552 21.34 -13.94 9.18
CA GLN A 552 21.35 -13.65 7.75
C GLN A 552 21.67 -14.93 6.97
N SER A 553 20.65 -15.71 6.67
CA SER A 553 20.83 -17.00 6.00
C SER A 553 19.68 -17.37 5.05
N GLY A 554 18.59 -16.61 5.08
CA GLY A 554 17.43 -16.91 4.26
C GLY A 554 17.72 -16.90 2.76
N ASN A 555 17.12 -17.86 2.06
CA ASN A 555 17.18 -17.95 0.60
C ASN A 555 15.76 -18.13 0.06
N VAL A 556 15.33 -17.19 -0.78
CA VAL A 556 14.00 -17.18 -1.39
C VAL A 556 14.11 -17.05 -2.89
N ARG A 557 13.35 -17.88 -3.59
CA ARG A 557 13.25 -17.84 -5.04
C ARG A 557 11.91 -17.26 -5.49
N ASN A 558 11.96 -16.38 -6.46
CA ASN A 558 10.82 -15.90 -7.23
C ASN A 558 11.04 -16.21 -8.71
N GLN A 559 10.08 -16.83 -9.36
CA GLN A 559 10.11 -17.07 -10.78
C GLN A 559 8.73 -16.86 -11.38
N GLY A 560 8.68 -16.41 -12.64
CA GLY A 560 7.41 -16.15 -13.26
C GLY A 560 7.50 -15.76 -14.72
N ILE A 561 6.33 -15.48 -15.26
CA ILE A 561 6.12 -15.06 -16.65
C ILE A 561 5.37 -13.74 -16.64
N GLU A 562 5.81 -12.85 -17.52
CA GLU A 562 5.11 -11.61 -17.86
C GLU A 562 4.79 -11.62 -19.34
N LEU A 563 3.54 -11.32 -19.69
CA LEU A 563 3.05 -11.28 -21.05
C LEU A 563 2.26 -9.98 -21.28
N ALA A 564 2.59 -9.27 -22.34
CA ALA A 564 1.77 -8.18 -22.86
C ALA A 564 1.48 -8.45 -24.34
N LEU A 565 0.20 -8.50 -24.70
CA LEU A 565 -0.27 -8.68 -26.08
C LEU A 565 -1.16 -7.51 -26.43
N GLY A 566 -0.72 -6.73 -27.42
CA GLY A 566 -1.47 -5.61 -27.95
C GLY A 566 -1.91 -5.86 -29.39
N TYR A 567 -3.07 -5.32 -29.73
CA TYR A 567 -3.55 -5.21 -31.10
C TYR A 567 -4.08 -3.81 -31.34
N ARG A 568 -3.64 -3.17 -32.44
CA ARG A 568 -4.13 -1.87 -32.86
C ARG A 568 -4.36 -1.82 -34.34
N ASN A 569 -5.58 -1.40 -34.73
CA ASN A 569 -5.92 -1.19 -36.10
C ASN A 569 -6.87 0.02 -36.28
N THR A 570 -6.78 0.65 -37.41
CA THR A 570 -7.64 1.77 -37.79
C THR A 570 -8.31 1.47 -39.13
N TRP A 571 -9.65 1.46 -39.14
CA TRP A 571 -10.49 1.31 -40.35
C TRP A 571 -11.22 2.63 -40.62
N ARG A 572 -10.74 3.40 -41.55
CA ARG A 572 -11.24 4.76 -41.82
C ARG A 572 -11.22 5.63 -40.57
N ASP A 573 -12.41 5.96 -40.03
CA ASP A 573 -12.58 6.81 -38.84
C ASP A 573 -12.68 6.03 -37.54
N PHE A 574 -12.59 4.69 -37.58
CA PHE A 574 -12.69 3.84 -36.40
C PHE A 574 -11.34 3.21 -36.07
N THR A 575 -10.88 3.42 -34.86
CA THR A 575 -9.67 2.79 -34.29
C THR A 575 -10.06 1.89 -33.14
N TRP A 576 -9.55 0.66 -33.15
CA TRP A 576 -9.56 -0.25 -31.99
C TRP A 576 -8.15 -0.50 -31.53
N ASP A 577 -7.93 -0.26 -30.25
CA ASP A 577 -6.68 -0.56 -29.51
C ASP A 577 -7.03 -1.48 -28.34
N THR A 578 -6.46 -2.66 -28.31
CA THR A 578 -6.68 -3.60 -27.21
C THR A 578 -5.38 -4.13 -26.69
N ASN A 579 -5.27 -4.21 -25.36
CA ASN A 579 -4.09 -4.66 -24.66
C ASN A 579 -4.49 -5.69 -23.59
N TYR A 580 -3.88 -6.85 -23.67
CA TYR A 580 -3.99 -7.89 -22.67
C TYR A 580 -2.66 -8.04 -21.96
N THR A 581 -2.68 -8.06 -20.62
CA THR A 581 -1.50 -8.30 -19.79
C THR A 581 -1.75 -9.44 -18.83
N LEU A 582 -0.71 -10.22 -18.60
CA LEU A 582 -0.72 -11.34 -17.65
C LEU A 582 0.64 -11.38 -16.93
N SER A 583 0.60 -11.55 -15.63
CA SER A 583 1.79 -11.80 -14.82
C SER A 583 1.56 -12.92 -13.82
N THR A 584 2.58 -13.76 -13.67
CA THR A 584 2.63 -14.82 -12.66
C THR A 584 3.84 -14.63 -11.77
N ASN A 585 3.76 -15.04 -10.52
CA ASN A 585 4.92 -15.15 -9.63
C ASN A 585 4.81 -16.37 -8.75
N GLN A 586 5.74 -17.28 -8.87
CA GLN A 586 5.89 -18.41 -7.96
C GLN A 586 7.00 -18.09 -6.95
N ASN A 587 6.59 -17.77 -5.73
CA ASN A 587 7.47 -17.55 -4.60
C ASN A 587 7.76 -18.88 -3.90
N LYS A 588 9.01 -19.12 -3.50
CA LYS A 588 9.40 -20.31 -2.73
C LYS A 588 10.55 -20.02 -1.77
N ILE A 589 10.36 -20.36 -0.51
CA ILE A 589 11.42 -20.37 0.50
C ILE A 589 12.28 -21.63 0.28
N ILE A 590 13.54 -21.43 -0.06
CA ILE A 590 14.49 -22.51 -0.30
C ILE A 590 15.15 -22.97 1.01
N SER A 591 15.54 -22.00 1.82
CA SER A 591 16.06 -22.23 3.18
C SER A 591 15.86 -21.02 4.06
N LEU A 592 15.69 -21.23 5.36
CA LEU A 592 15.62 -20.17 6.36
C LEU A 592 16.97 -20.01 7.05
N ALA A 593 17.32 -20.89 7.96
CA ALA A 593 18.63 -20.93 8.59
C ALA A 593 19.15 -22.36 8.64
N ASN A 594 20.29 -22.61 8.01
CA ASN A 594 20.89 -23.94 8.02
C ASN A 594 22.32 -23.85 8.57
N ASN A 595 22.56 -24.57 9.66
CA ASN A 595 23.89 -24.71 10.31
C ASN A 595 24.53 -23.34 10.64
N VAL A 596 23.73 -22.39 11.13
CA VAL A 596 24.16 -21.03 11.47
C VAL A 596 24.70 -21.01 12.90
N ILE A 597 25.75 -20.22 13.14
CA ILE A 597 26.31 -20.05 14.49
C ILE A 597 25.42 -19.11 15.28
N ASN A 598 24.93 -19.55 16.43
CA ASN A 598 24.40 -18.70 17.46
C ASN A 598 25.59 -18.05 18.20
N TYR A 599 25.85 -16.79 17.90
CA TYR A 599 26.97 -16.07 18.52
C TYR A 599 26.84 -15.89 20.04
N ALA A 600 25.62 -16.06 20.59
CA ALA A 600 25.39 -16.00 22.03
C ALA A 600 25.88 -17.27 22.76
N THR A 601 25.65 -18.44 22.16
CA THR A 601 25.99 -19.74 22.76
C THR A 601 27.21 -20.40 22.15
N GLY A 602 27.63 -19.96 20.95
CA GLY A 602 28.68 -20.62 20.17
C GLY A 602 28.21 -21.88 19.42
N GLU A 603 26.98 -22.33 19.68
CA GLU A 603 26.41 -23.52 19.07
C GLU A 603 25.88 -23.26 17.66
N ARG A 604 25.81 -24.31 16.86
CA ARG A 604 25.17 -24.26 15.54
C ARG A 604 23.72 -24.71 15.64
N PHE A 605 22.84 -23.98 14.95
CA PHE A 605 21.42 -24.30 14.90
C PHE A 605 20.88 -24.20 13.46
N SER A 606 19.75 -24.84 13.25
CA SER A 606 18.99 -24.75 12.00
C SER A 606 17.56 -24.37 12.35
N ILE A 607 16.95 -23.55 11.51
CA ILE A 607 15.53 -23.17 11.59
C ILE A 607 14.94 -23.48 10.21
N ASP A 608 13.98 -24.40 10.17
CA ASP A 608 13.21 -24.75 8.98
C ASP A 608 11.83 -24.07 8.94
N ARG A 609 11.46 -23.45 10.06
CA ARG A 609 10.17 -22.81 10.28
C ARG A 609 10.28 -21.61 11.21
N LEU A 610 9.65 -20.49 10.85
CA LEU A 610 9.68 -19.26 11.64
C LEU A 610 8.28 -18.62 11.67
N ASN A 611 7.73 -18.43 12.86
CA ASN A 611 6.49 -17.70 13.05
C ASN A 611 6.75 -16.18 13.02
N MET A 612 6.16 -15.49 12.08
CA MET A 612 6.25 -14.03 11.89
C MET A 612 5.14 -13.26 12.59
N GLY A 613 4.27 -13.96 13.34
CA GLY A 613 3.09 -13.36 13.93
C GLY A 613 1.91 -13.26 12.96
N GLY A 614 0.88 -12.56 13.36
CA GLY A 614 -0.35 -12.43 12.58
C GLY A 614 -1.44 -11.70 13.35
N LEU A 615 -2.69 -11.94 12.98
CA LEU A 615 -3.85 -11.39 13.66
C LEU A 615 -4.60 -12.50 14.42
N GLY A 616 -4.56 -12.43 15.75
CA GLY A 616 -5.20 -13.44 16.61
C GLY A 616 -4.58 -14.83 16.40
N ASP A 617 -5.39 -15.79 16.02
CA ASP A 617 -4.96 -17.17 15.75
C ASP A 617 -4.61 -17.43 14.28
N ALA A 618 -4.75 -16.43 13.38
CA ALA A 618 -4.23 -16.46 12.01
C ALA A 618 -2.78 -15.99 12.00
N GLN A 619 -1.83 -16.88 11.69
CA GLN A 619 -0.38 -16.65 11.81
C GLN A 619 0.32 -16.81 10.47
N PHE A 620 1.21 -15.88 10.12
CA PHE A 620 2.14 -16.06 9.01
C PHE A 620 3.31 -16.91 9.46
N LEU A 621 3.51 -18.01 8.78
CA LEU A 621 4.57 -18.97 9.08
C LEU A 621 5.46 -19.17 7.87
N LEU A 622 6.71 -18.75 8.00
CA LEU A 622 7.72 -19.08 7.02
C LEU A 622 8.17 -20.52 7.24
N GLN A 623 8.11 -21.31 6.18
CA GLN A 623 8.55 -22.72 6.20
C GLN A 623 9.35 -23.01 4.94
N GLU A 624 10.42 -23.79 5.08
CA GLU A 624 11.17 -24.28 3.93
C GLU A 624 10.26 -25.07 2.98
N GLY A 625 10.32 -24.74 1.69
CA GLY A 625 9.43 -25.28 0.66
C GLY A 625 8.10 -24.56 0.50
N GLY A 626 7.69 -23.72 1.46
CA GLY A 626 6.50 -22.87 1.43
C GLY A 626 6.75 -21.52 0.73
N THR A 627 5.81 -20.56 0.94
CA THR A 627 5.86 -19.21 0.39
C THR A 627 5.99 -18.18 1.51
N LEU A 628 6.39 -16.95 1.16
CA LEU A 628 6.42 -15.83 2.11
C LEU A 628 5.02 -15.39 2.56
N GLY A 629 3.98 -15.79 1.86
CA GLY A 629 2.58 -15.45 2.14
C GLY A 629 1.77 -16.59 2.77
N ASP A 630 2.40 -17.65 3.22
CA ASP A 630 1.67 -18.79 3.80
C ASP A 630 1.04 -18.43 5.15
N LEU A 631 -0.27 -18.59 5.24
CA LEU A 631 -1.09 -18.32 6.41
C LEU A 631 -1.53 -19.64 7.05
N TYR A 632 -1.47 -19.68 8.37
CA TYR A 632 -1.80 -20.85 9.18
C TYR A 632 -2.74 -20.47 10.31
N SER A 633 -3.55 -21.43 10.75
CA SER A 633 -4.33 -21.32 11.97
C SER A 633 -3.62 -21.97 13.16
N ARG A 634 -3.56 -21.25 14.26
CA ARG A 634 -3.13 -21.76 15.57
C ARG A 634 -4.27 -22.34 16.38
N ARG A 635 -5.51 -22.30 15.86
CA ARG A 635 -6.71 -22.77 16.54
C ARG A 635 -7.50 -23.70 15.63
N ASP A 636 -8.11 -24.73 16.23
CA ASP A 636 -8.98 -25.66 15.49
C ASP A 636 -10.16 -26.10 16.37
N LEU A 637 -11.14 -26.73 15.75
CA LEU A 637 -12.16 -27.49 16.46
C LEU A 637 -11.50 -28.72 17.10
N ARG A 638 -12.04 -29.15 18.23
CA ARG A 638 -11.68 -30.40 18.82
C ARG A 638 -12.56 -31.51 18.24
N TYR A 639 -11.96 -32.64 17.91
CA TYR A 639 -12.64 -33.81 17.37
C TYR A 639 -12.57 -34.98 18.34
N ASP A 640 -13.56 -35.85 18.32
CA ASP A 640 -13.60 -37.10 19.03
C ASP A 640 -12.83 -38.22 18.28
N GLU A 641 -12.85 -39.43 18.84
CA GLU A 641 -12.18 -40.60 18.25
C GLU A 641 -12.77 -41.01 16.88
N ASN A 642 -13.98 -40.59 16.56
CA ASN A 642 -14.65 -40.87 15.29
C ASN A 642 -14.51 -39.69 14.28
N ASN A 643 -13.67 -38.70 14.61
CA ASN A 643 -13.52 -37.49 13.82
C ASN A 643 -14.79 -36.65 13.71
N ALA A 644 -15.70 -36.77 14.68
CA ALA A 644 -16.83 -35.87 14.84
C ALA A 644 -16.44 -34.67 15.70
N ILE A 645 -17.08 -33.52 15.45
CA ILE A 645 -16.85 -32.31 16.25
C ILE A 645 -17.30 -32.56 17.68
N TYR A 646 -16.40 -32.38 18.64
CA TYR A 646 -16.66 -32.70 20.05
C TYR A 646 -17.50 -31.59 20.71
N ILE A 647 -18.59 -32.00 21.33
CA ILE A 647 -19.44 -31.16 22.16
C ILE A 647 -19.12 -31.46 23.62
N ASP A 648 -18.84 -30.43 24.43
CA ASP A 648 -18.55 -30.59 25.85
C ASP A 648 -19.83 -30.92 26.69
N GLU A 649 -19.64 -31.21 27.97
CA GLU A 649 -20.74 -31.55 28.90
C GLU A 649 -21.75 -30.41 29.08
N ASN A 650 -21.40 -29.19 28.75
CA ASN A 650 -22.25 -28.00 28.80
C ASN A 650 -22.94 -27.71 27.47
N GLY A 651 -22.78 -28.56 26.45
CA GLY A 651 -23.37 -28.39 25.12
C GLY A 651 -22.60 -27.39 24.24
N ASN A 652 -21.40 -27.00 24.59
CA ASN A 652 -20.60 -26.09 23.77
C ASN A 652 -19.73 -26.88 22.77
N VAL A 653 -19.55 -26.32 21.60
CA VAL A 653 -18.60 -26.82 20.60
C VAL A 653 -17.17 -26.57 21.12
N ALA A 654 -16.42 -27.63 21.32
CA ALA A 654 -15.08 -27.54 21.88
C ALA A 654 -14.05 -27.09 20.83
N THR A 655 -13.15 -26.22 21.24
CA THR A 655 -12.05 -25.74 20.43
C THR A 655 -10.73 -25.98 21.12
N GLU A 656 -9.63 -26.03 20.37
CA GLU A 656 -8.29 -26.15 20.94
C GLU A 656 -7.34 -25.11 20.35
N THR A 657 -6.42 -24.64 21.21
CA THR A 657 -5.30 -23.82 20.76
C THR A 657 -4.09 -24.71 20.58
N ILE A 658 -3.60 -24.81 19.38
CA ILE A 658 -2.45 -25.61 19.01
C ILE A 658 -1.19 -24.90 19.53
N GLN A 659 -0.45 -25.55 20.45
CA GLN A 659 0.77 -24.97 21.02
C GLN A 659 2.01 -25.26 20.18
N ASP A 660 2.02 -26.41 19.52
CA ASP A 660 3.13 -26.84 18.67
C ASP A 660 3.01 -26.20 17.28
N VAL A 661 3.95 -25.31 16.95
CA VAL A 661 4.00 -24.62 15.65
C VAL A 661 4.04 -25.59 14.46
N ASN A 662 4.52 -26.83 14.67
CA ASN A 662 4.58 -27.85 13.64
C ASN A 662 3.20 -28.46 13.31
N LYS A 663 2.24 -28.26 14.19
CA LYS A 663 0.86 -28.74 14.04
C LYS A 663 -0.12 -27.66 13.57
N TYR A 664 0.33 -26.43 13.34
CA TYR A 664 -0.53 -25.36 12.82
C TYR A 664 -1.17 -25.80 11.50
N VAL A 665 -2.44 -25.49 11.35
CA VAL A 665 -3.21 -25.87 10.16
C VAL A 665 -2.96 -24.88 9.04
N LYS A 666 -2.42 -25.34 7.91
CA LYS A 666 -2.15 -24.48 6.74
C LYS A 666 -3.48 -24.07 6.09
N LEU A 667 -3.70 -22.77 5.93
CA LEU A 667 -4.88 -22.20 5.27
C LEU A 667 -4.65 -21.99 3.76
N GLY A 668 -3.44 -21.62 3.39
CA GLY A 668 -3.04 -21.32 2.02
C GLY A 668 -2.04 -20.18 1.95
N SER A 669 -1.80 -19.68 0.76
CA SER A 669 -0.95 -18.49 0.53
C SER A 669 -1.81 -17.29 0.17
N VAL A 670 -1.51 -16.12 0.73
CA VAL A 670 -2.16 -14.84 0.36
C VAL A 670 -1.68 -14.30 -0.98
N LEU A 671 -0.61 -14.87 -1.53
CA LEU A 671 -0.05 -14.45 -2.82
C LEU A 671 -0.94 -14.94 -3.97
N PRO A 672 -1.22 -14.11 -4.97
CA PRO A 672 -1.96 -14.54 -6.17
C PRO A 672 -1.07 -15.42 -7.06
N ASP A 673 -1.69 -16.36 -7.76
CA ASP A 673 -1.02 -17.16 -8.78
C ASP A 673 -0.86 -16.37 -10.08
N VAL A 674 -1.92 -15.62 -10.47
CA VAL A 674 -1.98 -14.85 -11.72
C VAL A 674 -2.66 -13.52 -11.50
N ASN A 675 -2.07 -12.46 -12.03
CA ASN A 675 -2.75 -11.17 -12.24
C ASN A 675 -2.86 -10.92 -13.75
N MET A 676 -4.04 -10.45 -14.19
CA MET A 676 -4.26 -10.14 -15.59
C MET A 676 -5.18 -8.94 -15.75
N SER A 677 -5.02 -8.25 -16.88
CA SER A 677 -5.94 -7.21 -17.30
C SER A 677 -6.17 -7.24 -18.80
N TRP A 678 -7.36 -6.85 -19.19
CA TRP A 678 -7.74 -6.70 -20.58
C TRP A 678 -8.39 -5.34 -20.78
N ARG A 679 -7.64 -4.45 -21.43
CA ARG A 679 -8.08 -3.09 -21.77
C ARG A 679 -8.46 -3.01 -23.23
N ASN A 680 -9.56 -2.32 -23.52
CA ASN A 680 -10.04 -2.01 -24.86
C ASN A 680 -10.34 -0.51 -24.97
N ASP A 681 -9.81 0.13 -25.98
CA ASP A 681 -10.06 1.53 -26.31
C ASP A 681 -10.54 1.62 -27.77
N PHE A 682 -11.69 2.22 -27.96
CA PHE A 682 -12.35 2.44 -29.24
C PHE A 682 -12.44 3.93 -29.53
N ARG A 683 -12.02 4.33 -30.70
CA ARG A 683 -12.19 5.72 -31.16
C ARG A 683 -12.97 5.72 -32.47
N TRP A 684 -14.04 6.45 -32.49
CA TRP A 684 -14.82 6.70 -33.71
C TRP A 684 -15.01 8.20 -33.89
N LYS A 685 -14.28 8.77 -34.86
CA LYS A 685 -14.18 10.24 -35.06
C LYS A 685 -13.77 10.91 -33.73
N ASN A 686 -14.71 11.68 -33.17
CA ASN A 686 -14.53 12.44 -31.94
C ASN A 686 -15.03 11.72 -30.65
N LEU A 687 -15.63 10.54 -30.82
CA LEU A 687 -16.10 9.71 -29.73
C LEU A 687 -15.03 8.73 -29.33
N ASN A 688 -14.75 8.65 -28.02
CA ASN A 688 -13.89 7.65 -27.43
C ASN A 688 -14.71 6.82 -26.46
N PHE A 689 -14.51 5.50 -26.50
CA PHE A 689 -15.08 4.56 -25.52
C PHE A 689 -13.98 3.60 -25.09
N GLY A 690 -13.85 3.36 -23.80
CA GLY A 690 -12.88 2.41 -23.28
C GLY A 690 -13.44 1.60 -22.15
N PHE A 691 -12.92 0.38 -21.94
CA PHE A 691 -13.14 -0.41 -20.74
C PHE A 691 -11.95 -1.28 -20.41
N MET A 692 -11.82 -1.63 -19.13
CA MET A 692 -10.81 -2.53 -18.62
C MET A 692 -11.42 -3.55 -17.66
N ILE A 693 -11.17 -4.83 -17.93
CA ILE A 693 -11.46 -5.93 -17.03
C ILE A 693 -10.15 -6.35 -16.39
N SER A 694 -10.15 -6.45 -15.07
CA SER A 694 -9.02 -7.01 -14.30
C SER A 694 -9.43 -8.31 -13.63
N ALA A 695 -8.47 -9.21 -13.47
CA ALA A 695 -8.65 -10.46 -12.75
C ALA A 695 -7.41 -10.76 -11.89
N ARG A 696 -7.66 -11.15 -10.65
CA ARG A 696 -6.69 -11.75 -9.74
C ARG A 696 -7.12 -13.17 -9.48
N LEU A 697 -6.29 -14.14 -9.83
CA LEU A 697 -6.58 -15.56 -9.66
C LEU A 697 -5.66 -16.16 -8.60
N GLY A 698 -6.23 -17.01 -7.76
CA GLY A 698 -5.52 -17.62 -6.64
C GLY A 698 -5.35 -16.70 -5.45
N GLY A 699 -4.68 -17.21 -4.44
CA GLY A 699 -4.52 -16.56 -3.16
C GLY A 699 -5.74 -16.72 -2.24
N ILE A 700 -5.50 -16.46 -0.96
CA ILE A 700 -6.53 -16.44 0.09
C ILE A 700 -6.58 -15.08 0.78
N VAL A 701 -7.70 -14.79 1.43
CA VAL A 701 -7.88 -13.66 2.33
C VAL A 701 -8.59 -14.11 3.60
N TYR A 702 -8.05 -13.74 4.75
CA TYR A 702 -8.67 -13.98 6.05
C TYR A 702 -9.44 -12.75 6.51
N SER A 703 -10.69 -12.91 6.92
CA SER A 703 -11.54 -11.82 7.41
C SER A 703 -11.82 -11.94 8.90
N ARG A 704 -11.18 -11.10 9.69
CA ARG A 704 -11.56 -10.90 11.07
C ARG A 704 -12.86 -10.08 11.17
N THR A 705 -13.15 -9.23 10.19
CA THR A 705 -14.42 -8.48 10.10
C THR A 705 -15.60 -9.44 10.09
N GLN A 706 -15.62 -10.41 9.14
CA GLN A 706 -16.71 -11.37 9.04
C GLN A 706 -16.87 -12.21 10.32
N ALA A 707 -15.74 -12.64 10.90
CA ALA A 707 -15.78 -13.37 12.17
C ALA A 707 -16.47 -12.57 13.26
N MET A 708 -16.20 -11.27 13.36
CA MET A 708 -16.85 -10.43 14.36
C MET A 708 -18.33 -10.17 14.04
N LEU A 709 -18.70 -10.00 12.76
CA LEU A 709 -20.10 -9.90 12.36
C LEU A 709 -20.89 -11.14 12.78
N ASP A 710 -20.30 -12.31 12.60
CA ASP A 710 -20.90 -13.59 13.02
C ASP A 710 -20.96 -13.71 14.54
N GLN A 711 -19.90 -13.37 15.23
CA GLN A 711 -19.87 -13.37 16.71
C GLN A 711 -20.96 -12.49 17.32
N TYR A 712 -21.19 -11.32 16.72
CA TYR A 712 -22.21 -10.37 17.18
C TYR A 712 -23.63 -10.68 16.65
N GLY A 713 -23.78 -11.67 15.78
CA GLY A 713 -25.07 -12.10 15.25
C GLY A 713 -25.72 -11.12 14.26
N VAL A 714 -24.91 -10.24 13.64
CA VAL A 714 -25.40 -9.20 12.72
C VAL A 714 -25.28 -9.60 11.24
N SER A 715 -24.62 -10.70 10.91
CA SER A 715 -24.45 -11.19 9.55
C SER A 715 -25.65 -12.01 9.06
N GLU A 716 -25.88 -12.03 7.74
CA GLU A 716 -26.95 -12.80 7.10
C GLU A 716 -26.81 -14.31 7.37
N VAL A 717 -25.56 -14.83 7.38
CA VAL A 717 -25.32 -16.27 7.60
C VAL A 717 -25.76 -16.75 8.99
N THR A 718 -25.64 -15.89 10.01
CA THR A 718 -26.10 -16.22 11.37
C THR A 718 -27.62 -16.29 11.46
N ALA A 719 -28.32 -15.40 10.76
CA ALA A 719 -29.76 -15.43 10.69
C ALA A 719 -30.29 -16.62 9.88
N ALA A 720 -29.64 -16.95 8.78
CA ALA A 720 -29.98 -18.15 7.99
C ALA A 720 -29.80 -19.44 8.80
N ALA A 721 -28.74 -19.56 9.59
CA ALA A 721 -28.53 -20.70 10.48
C ALA A 721 -29.63 -20.81 11.54
N ARG A 722 -30.07 -19.67 12.09
CA ARG A 722 -31.19 -19.64 13.07
C ARG A 722 -32.53 -20.01 12.44
N ASP A 723 -32.81 -19.54 11.22
CA ASP A 723 -34.03 -19.92 10.49
C ASP A 723 -34.01 -21.41 10.12
N ALA A 724 -32.85 -22.02 9.92
CA ALA A 724 -32.71 -23.48 9.71
C ALA A 724 -32.84 -24.31 11.01
N GLY A 725 -32.96 -23.66 12.16
CA GLY A 725 -33.08 -24.33 13.46
C GLY A 725 -31.75 -24.70 14.11
N GLY A 726 -30.62 -24.23 13.58
CA GLY A 726 -29.29 -24.50 14.08
C GLY A 726 -28.30 -24.89 12.99
N VAL A 727 -27.14 -25.39 13.39
CA VAL A 727 -26.07 -25.87 12.52
C VAL A 727 -25.88 -27.37 12.73
N THR A 728 -25.97 -28.13 11.64
CA THR A 728 -25.72 -29.58 11.69
C THR A 728 -24.22 -29.82 11.62
N LEU A 729 -23.68 -30.51 12.61
CA LEU A 729 -22.28 -30.89 12.70
C LEU A 729 -22.01 -32.18 11.88
N ASN A 730 -20.73 -32.45 11.63
CA ASN A 730 -20.30 -33.61 10.86
C ASN A 730 -20.67 -34.97 11.50
N GLY A 731 -20.93 -35.03 12.83
CA GLY A 731 -21.44 -36.19 13.54
C GLY A 731 -22.95 -36.41 13.42
N GLY A 732 -23.68 -35.45 12.81
CA GLY A 732 -25.15 -35.45 12.72
C GLY A 732 -25.87 -34.69 13.83
N ASP A 733 -25.17 -34.26 14.86
CA ASP A 733 -25.73 -33.42 15.93
C ASP A 733 -26.07 -32.03 15.41
N VAL A 734 -27.14 -31.45 15.93
CA VAL A 734 -27.56 -30.09 15.62
C VAL A 734 -27.34 -29.22 16.86
N VAL A 735 -26.53 -28.20 16.72
CA VAL A 735 -26.31 -27.19 17.75
C VAL A 735 -26.99 -25.89 17.35
N ASP A 736 -27.40 -25.07 18.35
CA ASP A 736 -27.96 -23.77 18.03
C ASP A 736 -26.92 -22.85 17.40
N ALA A 737 -27.38 -21.89 16.60
CA ALA A 737 -26.49 -21.02 15.85
C ALA A 737 -25.55 -20.18 16.73
N TYR A 738 -26.03 -19.74 17.91
CA TYR A 738 -25.19 -18.97 18.83
C TYR A 738 -24.02 -19.83 19.36
N THR A 739 -24.28 -21.06 19.76
CA THR A 739 -23.27 -22.00 20.23
C THR A 739 -22.21 -22.25 19.16
N TRP A 740 -22.63 -22.49 17.91
CA TRP A 740 -21.71 -22.66 16.79
C TRP A 740 -20.84 -21.42 16.54
N TYR A 741 -21.47 -20.27 16.31
CA TYR A 741 -20.74 -19.05 15.98
C TYR A 741 -19.92 -18.50 17.17
N SER A 742 -20.33 -18.76 18.40
CA SER A 742 -19.51 -18.43 19.58
C SER A 742 -18.22 -19.25 19.63
N ALA A 743 -18.24 -20.49 19.16
CA ALA A 743 -17.07 -21.36 19.10
C ALA A 743 -16.11 -20.94 17.96
N ILE A 744 -16.63 -20.80 16.73
CA ILE A 744 -15.78 -20.54 15.56
C ILE A 744 -15.38 -19.08 15.39
N ALA A 745 -16.24 -18.13 15.79
CA ALA A 745 -16.03 -16.69 15.63
C ALA A 745 -15.55 -16.01 16.92
N GLY A 746 -15.85 -16.58 18.09
CA GLY A 746 -15.55 -16.03 19.41
C GLY A 746 -14.05 -15.94 19.69
N GLY A 747 -13.67 -15.04 20.61
CA GLY A 747 -12.26 -14.81 20.98
C GLY A 747 -11.43 -14.36 19.80
N ASN A 748 -10.40 -15.14 19.44
CA ASN A 748 -9.56 -14.87 18.27
C ASN A 748 -10.03 -15.53 16.97
N SER A 749 -11.22 -16.13 16.96
CA SER A 749 -11.81 -16.97 15.90
C SER A 749 -11.01 -18.23 15.55
N ILE A 750 -11.62 -19.12 14.78
CA ILE A 750 -10.94 -20.22 14.10
C ILE A 750 -10.73 -19.80 12.64
N PRO A 751 -9.51 -19.46 12.21
CA PRO A 751 -9.28 -18.84 10.91
C PRO A 751 -9.74 -19.67 9.71
N GLN A 752 -9.83 -20.98 9.82
CA GLN A 752 -10.30 -21.87 8.74
C GLN A 752 -11.69 -21.47 8.24
N PHE A 753 -12.58 -21.05 9.12
CA PHE A 753 -13.97 -20.68 8.78
C PHE A 753 -14.10 -19.29 8.17
N TYR A 754 -13.06 -18.46 8.31
CA TYR A 754 -13.07 -17.08 7.87
C TYR A 754 -12.00 -16.78 6.82
N THR A 755 -11.48 -17.84 6.19
CA THR A 755 -10.54 -17.75 5.09
C THR A 755 -11.26 -18.02 3.77
N TYR A 756 -11.19 -17.06 2.87
CA TYR A 756 -11.89 -17.05 1.58
C TYR A 756 -10.89 -17.05 0.43
N SER A 757 -11.34 -17.49 -0.75
CA SER A 757 -10.55 -17.32 -1.97
C SER A 757 -10.45 -15.83 -2.31
N ALA A 758 -9.23 -15.36 -2.60
CA ALA A 758 -8.97 -13.99 -3.06
C ALA A 758 -9.19 -13.83 -4.57
N THR A 759 -9.60 -14.89 -5.28
CA THR A 759 -9.92 -14.82 -6.71
C THR A 759 -11.07 -13.87 -6.95
N ASN A 760 -10.82 -12.87 -7.80
CA ASN A 760 -11.86 -11.95 -8.24
C ASN A 760 -11.67 -11.53 -9.69
N VAL A 761 -12.76 -11.16 -10.34
CA VAL A 761 -12.81 -10.58 -11.68
C VAL A 761 -13.74 -9.39 -11.64
N ARG A 762 -13.28 -8.25 -12.13
CA ARG A 762 -14.07 -7.01 -12.08
C ARG A 762 -13.98 -6.17 -13.35
N LEU A 763 -15.05 -5.44 -13.64
CA LEU A 763 -15.01 -4.31 -14.56
C LEU A 763 -14.35 -3.14 -13.82
N GLN A 764 -13.02 -3.04 -14.00
CA GLN A 764 -12.17 -2.12 -13.27
C GLN A 764 -12.40 -0.67 -13.68
N GLU A 765 -12.56 -0.43 -14.98
CA GLU A 765 -12.77 0.90 -15.55
C GLU A 765 -13.67 0.81 -16.78
N ALA A 766 -14.52 1.81 -16.96
CA ALA A 766 -15.16 2.10 -18.23
C ALA A 766 -15.24 3.61 -18.43
N SER A 767 -15.04 4.06 -19.66
CA SER A 767 -15.06 5.49 -19.98
C SER A 767 -15.72 5.76 -21.31
N ILE A 768 -16.39 6.91 -21.41
CA ILE A 768 -16.91 7.45 -22.66
C ILE A 768 -16.58 8.93 -22.72
N GLY A 769 -16.04 9.38 -23.84
CA GLY A 769 -15.63 10.77 -24.02
C GLY A 769 -15.94 11.28 -25.40
N TYR A 770 -16.24 12.55 -25.51
CA TYR A 770 -16.48 13.25 -26.77
C TYR A 770 -15.64 14.52 -26.85
N THR A 771 -14.89 14.67 -27.96
CA THR A 771 -14.04 15.83 -28.22
C THR A 771 -14.68 16.73 -29.25
N ILE A 772 -14.99 17.95 -28.87
CA ILE A 772 -15.45 19.01 -29.78
C ILE A 772 -14.20 19.68 -30.33
N PRO A 773 -13.91 19.51 -31.64
CA PRO A 773 -12.68 20.04 -32.22
C PRO A 773 -12.71 21.56 -32.35
N ARG A 774 -11.57 22.21 -32.30
CA ARG A 774 -11.39 23.67 -32.43
C ARG A 774 -12.14 24.29 -33.62
N LYS A 775 -12.20 23.58 -34.73
CA LYS A 775 -12.91 24.06 -35.95
C LYS A 775 -14.38 24.40 -35.69
N LEU A 776 -15.06 23.66 -34.84
CA LEU A 776 -16.47 23.92 -34.48
C LEU A 776 -16.61 25.08 -33.48
N LEU A 777 -15.54 25.44 -32.78
CA LEU A 777 -15.52 26.51 -31.78
C LEU A 777 -14.75 27.76 -32.29
N ARG A 778 -14.85 28.05 -33.57
CA ARG A 778 -14.18 29.20 -34.22
C ARG A 778 -12.67 29.22 -33.99
N ASN A 779 -12.05 28.06 -33.84
CA ASN A 779 -10.63 27.85 -33.54
C ASN A 779 -10.15 28.43 -32.19
N VAL A 780 -11.05 28.73 -31.25
CA VAL A 780 -10.70 29.27 -29.95
C VAL A 780 -10.11 28.17 -29.03
N CYS A 781 -10.86 27.09 -28.83
CA CYS A 781 -10.43 25.99 -27.94
C CYS A 781 -10.92 24.63 -28.43
N GLU A 782 -10.33 23.58 -27.92
CA GLU A 782 -10.82 22.21 -27.99
C GLU A 782 -11.47 21.85 -26.66
N ILE A 783 -12.67 21.25 -26.69
CA ILE A 783 -13.39 20.83 -25.46
C ILE A 783 -13.52 19.31 -25.50
N THR A 784 -13.06 18.65 -24.46
CA THR A 784 -13.31 17.22 -24.24
C THR A 784 -14.18 17.04 -23.00
N VAL A 785 -15.29 16.33 -23.15
CA VAL A 785 -16.17 15.93 -22.04
C VAL A 785 -16.09 14.43 -21.93
N SER A 786 -15.92 13.91 -20.72
CA SER A 786 -15.86 12.46 -20.49
C SER A 786 -16.53 12.05 -19.19
N ILE A 787 -17.07 10.84 -19.20
CA ILE A 787 -17.55 10.12 -18.02
C ILE A 787 -16.62 8.92 -17.84
N VAL A 788 -16.15 8.72 -16.62
CA VAL A 788 -15.27 7.60 -16.25
C VAL A 788 -15.85 6.92 -15.03
N GLY A 789 -16.04 5.62 -15.10
CA GLY A 789 -16.44 4.82 -13.97
C GLY A 789 -15.33 3.87 -13.57
N ARG A 790 -15.12 3.66 -12.26
CA ARG A 790 -14.14 2.71 -11.71
C ARG A 790 -14.79 1.76 -10.72
N ASN A 791 -14.30 0.52 -10.67
CA ASN A 791 -14.88 -0.57 -9.87
C ASN A 791 -16.39 -0.70 -10.11
N LEU A 792 -16.81 -0.71 -11.38
CA LEU A 792 -18.23 -0.63 -11.72
C LEU A 792 -18.99 -1.91 -11.39
N TRP A 793 -18.36 -3.05 -11.58
CA TRP A 793 -19.01 -4.34 -11.38
C TRP A 793 -18.02 -5.41 -10.96
N MET A 794 -18.35 -6.15 -9.88
CA MET A 794 -17.67 -7.37 -9.48
C MET A 794 -18.29 -8.54 -10.24
N LEU A 795 -17.60 -9.00 -11.29
CA LEU A 795 -18.09 -10.07 -12.16
C LEU A 795 -17.98 -11.45 -11.49
N TYR A 796 -16.95 -11.63 -10.65
CA TYR A 796 -16.74 -12.84 -9.89
C TYR A 796 -16.03 -12.54 -8.57
N ASN A 797 -16.58 -13.07 -7.48
CA ASN A 797 -16.00 -13.04 -6.14
C ASN A 797 -16.65 -14.13 -5.29
N LYS A 798 -15.89 -14.80 -4.43
CA LYS A 798 -16.40 -15.77 -3.44
C LYS A 798 -16.36 -15.26 -2.02
N ALA A 799 -15.59 -14.20 -1.75
CA ALA A 799 -15.59 -13.59 -0.43
C ALA A 799 -16.85 -12.71 -0.24
N PRO A 800 -17.39 -12.58 0.97
CA PRO A 800 -18.54 -11.71 1.24
C PRO A 800 -18.18 -10.22 1.26
N PHE A 801 -16.95 -9.86 0.91
CA PHE A 801 -16.39 -8.51 0.83
C PHE A 801 -15.43 -8.43 -0.36
N ASP A 802 -14.85 -7.27 -0.63
CA ASP A 802 -13.82 -7.14 -1.68
C ASP A 802 -12.49 -7.71 -1.18
N PRO A 803 -11.99 -8.82 -1.76
CA PRO A 803 -10.75 -9.45 -1.30
C PRO A 803 -9.48 -8.62 -1.55
N GLU A 804 -9.57 -7.50 -2.28
CA GLU A 804 -8.48 -6.54 -2.44
C GLU A 804 -8.54 -5.39 -1.42
N SER A 805 -9.61 -5.30 -0.61
CA SER A 805 -9.70 -4.39 0.52
C SER A 805 -8.98 -4.98 1.73
N ILE A 806 -7.66 -4.94 1.72
CA ILE A 806 -6.78 -5.59 2.71
C ILE A 806 -6.00 -4.57 3.53
N ALA A 807 -5.54 -4.98 4.71
CA ALA A 807 -4.91 -4.14 5.70
C ALA A 807 -3.57 -3.53 5.24
N THR A 808 -2.80 -4.23 4.43
CA THR A 808 -1.50 -3.80 3.93
C THR A 808 -1.12 -4.59 2.68
N THR A 809 -0.27 -4.01 1.86
CA THR A 809 0.37 -4.67 0.72
C THR A 809 1.78 -5.17 1.04
N GLY A 810 2.25 -5.04 2.29
CA GLY A 810 3.54 -5.58 2.75
C GLY A 810 3.58 -7.11 2.75
N ASN A 811 4.77 -7.69 2.90
CA ASN A 811 4.96 -9.15 2.86
C ASN A 811 4.19 -9.90 3.95
N TYR A 812 4.05 -9.28 5.11
CA TYR A 812 3.29 -9.82 6.24
C TYR A 812 2.03 -8.99 6.45
N TYR A 813 0.97 -9.60 6.95
CA TYR A 813 -0.36 -9.01 7.16
C TYR A 813 -1.12 -8.63 5.88
N GLN A 814 -0.56 -8.84 4.67
CA GLN A 814 -1.36 -8.78 3.46
C GLN A 814 -2.38 -9.93 3.45
N GLY A 815 -3.50 -9.75 2.77
CA GLY A 815 -4.56 -10.76 2.76
C GLY A 815 -5.32 -10.86 4.08
N ILE A 816 -5.32 -9.82 4.91
CA ILE A 816 -6.13 -9.72 6.13
C ILE A 816 -7.12 -8.57 5.97
N ASP A 817 -8.39 -8.88 6.14
CA ASP A 817 -9.47 -7.90 6.32
C ASP A 817 -9.82 -7.78 7.80
N TYR A 818 -9.72 -6.55 8.35
CA TYR A 818 -10.04 -6.25 9.75
C TYR A 818 -10.62 -4.84 9.87
N PHE A 819 -11.93 -4.71 9.70
CA PHE A 819 -12.68 -3.46 9.66
C PHE A 819 -12.03 -2.43 8.75
N MET A 820 -11.67 -2.88 7.55
CA MET A 820 -11.15 -2.03 6.52
C MET A 820 -12.25 -1.15 5.92
N MET A 821 -11.87 0.01 5.43
CA MET A 821 -12.76 0.78 4.56
C MET A 821 -13.17 -0.09 3.37
N PRO A 822 -14.46 -0.13 3.02
CA PRO A 822 -14.87 -0.81 1.81
C PRO A 822 -14.22 -0.16 0.59
N SER A 823 -13.94 -0.97 -0.43
CA SER A 823 -13.54 -0.44 -1.74
C SER A 823 -14.65 0.45 -2.31
N LEU A 824 -14.26 1.42 -3.13
CA LEU A 824 -15.16 2.43 -3.66
C LEU A 824 -15.55 2.13 -5.11
N ARG A 825 -16.83 2.30 -5.43
CA ARG A 825 -17.29 2.48 -6.79
C ARG A 825 -17.30 3.97 -7.08
N ASN A 826 -16.62 4.39 -8.14
CA ASN A 826 -16.48 5.78 -8.48
C ASN A 826 -17.09 6.06 -9.87
N VAL A 827 -17.81 7.15 -9.98
CA VAL A 827 -18.30 7.67 -11.28
C VAL A 827 -17.91 9.14 -11.37
N GLY A 828 -17.05 9.45 -12.35
CA GLY A 828 -16.51 10.80 -12.56
C GLY A 828 -16.99 11.42 -13.86
N PHE A 829 -17.22 12.72 -13.82
CA PHE A 829 -17.43 13.58 -14.97
C PHE A 829 -16.25 14.53 -15.10
N ASN A 830 -15.63 14.59 -16.29
CA ASN A 830 -14.47 15.42 -16.54
C ASN A 830 -14.69 16.32 -17.75
N LEU A 831 -14.28 17.58 -17.60
CA LEU A 831 -14.23 18.60 -18.63
C LEU A 831 -12.78 19.04 -18.85
N ARG A 832 -12.31 19.04 -20.09
CA ARG A 832 -10.99 19.53 -20.47
C ARG A 832 -11.13 20.57 -21.56
N LEU A 833 -10.51 21.72 -21.32
CA LEU A 833 -10.42 22.83 -22.26
C LEU A 833 -8.96 23.02 -22.67
N LYS A 834 -8.68 23.04 -23.96
CA LYS A 834 -7.33 23.28 -24.49
C LYS A 834 -7.36 24.44 -25.48
N PHE A 835 -6.69 25.53 -25.09
CA PHE A 835 -6.55 26.75 -25.85
C PHE A 835 -5.27 26.80 -26.68
#